data_0b043a8f9c983c2b0399c7655a7de826
#
_entry.id   0b043a8f9c983c2b0399c7655a7de826
#
_cell.length_a   1.000
_cell.length_b   1.000
_cell.length_c   1.000
_cell.angle_alpha   90.00
_cell.angle_beta   90.00
_cell.angle_gamma   90.00
#
_symmetry.space_group_name_H-M   'P 1'
#
loop_
_entity.id
_entity.type
_entity.pdbx_description
1 polymer ?
#
loop_
_entity_poly.entity_id
_entity_poly.type
_entity_poly.pdbx_seq_one_letter_code
_entity_poly.pdbx_strand_id
1 'polypeptide(L)'
;MATKQFKAESKRLLDLMINSIYTHKEIFLRELISNASDATDKLYYNAMKEGKTGITRDSLPIELTLDKANRRFIIEDHGCGMTAEEMENNLGTIAHSGSLAFKNENEKQDDIDIIGQFGVGFYAAFMVAKHVEVVSRAAGSDEAYRWESDGADGYTVAPCEKAENGTKIVLTIKDNTENENYDEFLEPYRIQGLVKKYSDYIRYPIKMDMTRSRMKEKPADAGDDYKPEWEEYTENETLNSMVPIWKKSKKELKDEDYNSFYTQKFYDYQPPLCHIHSSVEGAVTYTAMLFIPSHAPMDYYTKDYEKGLQLYSNGVLIMDKCADLLPDHFSFVHGMVDTADLSLNISREMLQHDRHLKAIAQSLEKKIKSELLKMQKDKREDYEKFWAAFGRQIKYGAYVEYGAHKELLQDLLMYHSSTEDKLVSLAEYASRMKEDQKYIYYACGETIDKIKLLPVMETLSDKGYEVLCMDDSIDEFCVKMLAKYNDKEFKSIADADLGLDSEDEKEEIKKLSEDNKDVLEALGKALEGKVKKVELTSRLKSHPCCLRAEGPVTLEMEKVLNQQAAVNGGQSVHAERVLELNAEHPIFKKLCALQAEGSDKVSTYADILYTQALLIEGMPVDDPVAYANAVCNLLS
;
A
#
# COMPACT_ATOMS: atom_id res chain seq x y z
N MET A 1 -2.52 -25.05 49.12
CA MET A 1 -1.81 -23.76 49.18
C MET A 1 -2.85 -22.67 48.98
N ALA A 2 -2.87 -21.65 49.84
CA ALA A 2 -3.81 -20.53 49.65
C ALA A 2 -3.30 -19.61 48.55
N THR A 3 -4.11 -19.34 47.54
CA THR A 3 -3.80 -18.36 46.49
C THR A 3 -3.78 -16.96 47.10
N LYS A 4 -2.69 -16.21 46.89
CA LYS A 4 -2.58 -14.82 47.33
C LYS A 4 -2.92 -13.91 46.16
N GLN A 5 -3.67 -12.86 46.41
CA GLN A 5 -3.95 -11.81 45.43
C GLN A 5 -2.75 -10.87 45.30
N PHE A 6 -2.50 -10.35 44.05
CA PHE A 6 -1.55 -9.30 43.83
C PHE A 6 -2.02 -8.00 44.47
N LYS A 7 -1.09 -7.22 45.02
CA LYS A 7 -1.33 -5.86 45.52
C LYS A 7 -0.87 -4.87 44.47
N ALA A 8 -1.65 -3.83 44.20
CA ALA A 8 -1.31 -2.78 43.25
C ALA A 8 -0.94 -1.48 43.98
N GLU A 9 0.09 -0.80 43.51
CA GLU A 9 0.41 0.58 43.87
C GLU A 9 -0.30 1.53 42.89
N SER A 10 -1.47 2.03 43.28
CA SER A 10 -2.37 2.80 42.39
C SER A 10 -1.66 4.02 41.78
N LYS A 11 -0.85 4.75 42.56
CA LYS A 11 -0.08 5.92 42.08
C LYS A 11 0.88 5.57 40.95
N ARG A 12 1.65 4.50 41.12
CA ARG A 12 2.61 4.03 40.10
C ARG A 12 1.95 3.47 38.85
N LEU A 13 0.80 2.80 39.02
CA LEU A 13 -0.01 2.35 37.89
C LEU A 13 -0.55 3.53 37.08
N LEU A 14 -1.07 4.55 37.74
CA LEU A 14 -1.55 5.75 37.07
C LEU A 14 -0.43 6.48 36.31
N ASP A 15 0.76 6.61 36.92
CA ASP A 15 1.93 7.18 36.25
C ASP A 15 2.33 6.38 35.00
N LEU A 16 2.34 5.05 35.07
CA LEU A 16 2.60 4.19 33.91
C LEU A 16 1.54 4.35 32.82
N MET A 17 0.28 4.49 33.21
CA MET A 17 -0.82 4.70 32.27
C MET A 17 -0.72 6.03 31.55
N ILE A 18 -0.43 7.10 32.28
CA ILE A 18 -0.30 8.46 31.72
C ILE A 18 0.91 8.54 30.77
N ASN A 19 2.04 7.91 31.12
CA ASN A 19 3.32 8.12 30.45
C ASN A 19 3.74 6.99 29.49
N SER A 20 3.04 5.84 29.47
CA SER A 20 3.51 4.65 28.74
C SER A 20 2.46 3.92 27.90
N ILE A 21 1.16 4.17 28.10
CA ILE A 21 0.11 3.48 27.34
C ILE A 21 -0.08 4.08 25.96
N TYR A 22 -0.04 5.41 25.86
CA TYR A 22 -0.25 6.13 24.62
C TYR A 22 1.07 6.69 24.09
N THR A 23 1.30 6.52 22.79
CA THR A 23 2.50 7.01 22.12
C THR A 23 2.38 8.52 21.81
N HIS A 24 1.16 8.99 21.50
CA HIS A 24 0.90 10.37 21.11
C HIS A 24 -0.02 11.09 22.08
N LYS A 25 0.39 12.26 22.56
CA LYS A 25 -0.41 13.06 23.52
C LYS A 25 -1.75 13.53 22.97
N GLU A 26 -1.82 13.77 21.66
CA GLU A 26 -3.03 14.22 20.97
C GLU A 26 -4.22 13.25 21.10
N ILE A 27 -3.95 12.01 21.49
CA ILE A 27 -4.96 10.96 21.73
C ILE A 27 -5.93 11.33 22.86
N PHE A 28 -5.53 12.22 23.80
CA PHE A 28 -6.43 12.66 24.86
C PHE A 28 -7.78 13.14 24.33
N LEU A 29 -7.76 13.88 23.20
CA LEU A 29 -8.98 14.42 22.61
C LEU A 29 -9.88 13.31 22.06
N ARG A 30 -9.31 12.32 21.38
CA ARG A 30 -10.04 11.12 20.90
C ARG A 30 -10.75 10.40 22.05
N GLU A 31 -10.04 10.16 23.15
CA GLU A 31 -10.57 9.41 24.28
C GLU A 31 -11.69 10.20 25.00
N LEU A 32 -11.53 11.52 25.18
CA LEU A 32 -12.56 12.34 25.81
C LEU A 32 -13.81 12.48 24.94
N ILE A 33 -13.66 12.66 23.62
CA ILE A 33 -14.79 12.69 22.69
C ILE A 33 -15.49 11.31 22.65
N SER A 34 -14.74 10.21 22.69
CA SER A 34 -15.32 8.86 22.74
C SER A 34 -16.14 8.65 24.00
N ASN A 35 -15.67 9.12 25.16
CA ASN A 35 -16.42 9.05 26.42
C ASN A 35 -17.68 9.91 26.39
N ALA A 36 -17.60 11.11 25.81
CA ALA A 36 -18.75 11.99 25.62
C ALA A 36 -19.81 11.35 24.70
N SER A 37 -19.36 10.72 23.59
CA SER A 37 -20.22 9.98 22.68
C SER A 37 -20.92 8.82 23.38
N ASP A 38 -20.19 8.00 24.17
CA ASP A 38 -20.74 6.87 24.92
C ASP A 38 -21.79 7.33 25.95
N ALA A 39 -21.53 8.44 26.66
CA ALA A 39 -22.48 9.01 27.63
C ALA A 39 -23.77 9.48 26.95
N THR A 40 -23.63 10.05 25.75
CA THR A 40 -24.74 10.52 24.95
C THR A 40 -25.54 9.36 24.34
N ASP A 41 -24.87 8.30 23.86
CA ASP A 41 -25.51 7.09 23.37
C ASP A 41 -26.34 6.40 24.47
N LYS A 42 -25.84 6.35 25.70
CA LYS A 42 -26.60 5.81 26.86
C LYS A 42 -27.88 6.61 27.13
N LEU A 43 -27.80 7.95 27.10
CA LEU A 43 -28.98 8.80 27.29
C LEU A 43 -29.99 8.59 26.15
N TYR A 44 -29.51 8.63 24.90
CA TYR A 44 -30.33 8.45 23.70
C TYR A 44 -31.06 7.09 23.73
N TYR A 45 -30.33 6.02 24.02
CA TYR A 45 -30.90 4.67 24.14
C TYR A 45 -31.95 4.54 25.22
N ASN A 46 -31.69 5.07 26.42
CA ASN A 46 -32.65 5.05 27.52
C ASN A 46 -33.93 5.85 27.19
N ALA A 47 -33.77 6.98 26.53
CA ALA A 47 -34.90 7.80 26.07
C ALA A 47 -35.77 7.07 25.03
N MET A 48 -35.14 6.36 24.08
CA MET A 48 -35.84 5.54 23.08
C MET A 48 -36.60 4.38 23.75
N LYS A 49 -36.00 3.71 24.73
CA LYS A 49 -36.61 2.62 25.48
C LYS A 49 -37.82 3.09 26.32
N GLU A 50 -37.77 4.31 26.84
CA GLU A 50 -38.85 4.92 27.58
C GLU A 50 -39.93 5.56 26.66
N GLY A 51 -39.76 5.50 25.35
CA GLY A 51 -40.68 6.09 24.38
C GLY A 51 -40.72 7.62 24.38
N LYS A 52 -39.68 8.29 24.87
CA LYS A 52 -39.54 9.74 24.82
C LYS A 52 -39.32 10.18 23.38
N THR A 53 -40.26 10.94 22.83
CA THR A 53 -40.19 11.55 21.51
C THR A 53 -39.56 12.94 21.60
N GLY A 54 -38.73 13.31 20.60
CA GLY A 54 -38.16 14.67 20.49
C GLY A 54 -36.64 14.77 20.78
N ILE A 55 -36.00 13.71 21.26
CA ILE A 55 -34.54 13.67 21.39
C ILE A 55 -33.97 13.13 20.09
N THR A 56 -33.21 13.95 19.37
CA THR A 56 -32.50 13.58 18.17
C THR A 56 -30.99 13.65 18.43
N ARG A 57 -30.18 12.94 17.64
CA ARG A 57 -28.72 13.03 17.77
C ARG A 57 -28.20 14.44 17.56
N ASP A 58 -28.79 15.17 16.63
CA ASP A 58 -28.41 16.55 16.34
C ASP A 58 -28.70 17.53 17.52
N SER A 59 -29.61 17.16 18.42
CA SER A 59 -29.94 17.95 19.61
C SER A 59 -29.02 17.71 20.81
N LEU A 60 -28.05 16.82 20.67
CA LEU A 60 -27.11 16.41 21.72
C LEU A 60 -25.66 16.64 21.27
N PRO A 61 -25.23 17.90 21.06
CA PRO A 61 -23.86 18.19 20.64
C PRO A 61 -22.84 17.88 21.74
N ILE A 62 -21.59 17.59 21.29
CA ILE A 62 -20.39 17.62 22.13
C ILE A 62 -19.76 19.00 21.89
N GLU A 63 -19.63 19.81 22.92
CA GLU A 63 -19.16 21.19 22.82
C GLU A 63 -17.71 21.30 23.27
N LEU A 64 -16.86 21.93 22.44
CA LEU A 64 -15.47 22.21 22.73
C LEU A 64 -15.29 23.72 22.91
N THR A 65 -14.60 24.10 23.99
CA THR A 65 -14.32 25.53 24.26
C THR A 65 -12.84 25.70 24.64
N LEU A 66 -12.19 26.68 24.03
CA LEU A 66 -10.81 27.05 24.30
C LEU A 66 -10.71 28.37 25.04
N ASP A 67 -10.23 28.35 26.28
CA ASP A 67 -9.91 29.55 27.06
C ASP A 67 -8.39 29.73 27.15
N LYS A 68 -7.85 30.40 26.12
CA LYS A 68 -6.40 30.64 26.03
C LYS A 68 -5.87 31.47 27.21
N ALA A 69 -6.65 32.41 27.70
CA ALA A 69 -6.23 33.34 28.76
C ALA A 69 -5.94 32.58 30.06
N ASN A 70 -6.77 31.58 30.38
CA ASN A 70 -6.63 30.74 31.56
C ASN A 70 -5.98 29.37 31.28
N ARG A 71 -5.52 29.16 30.06
CA ARG A 71 -4.92 27.88 29.60
C ARG A 71 -5.86 26.68 29.80
N ARG A 72 -7.16 26.84 29.49
CA ARG A 72 -8.18 25.81 29.69
C ARG A 72 -8.70 25.28 28.37
N PHE A 73 -8.74 23.94 28.28
CA PHE A 73 -9.51 23.21 27.28
C PHE A 73 -10.76 22.64 27.96
N ILE A 74 -11.92 22.82 27.38
CA ILE A 74 -13.20 22.42 27.96
C ILE A 74 -13.92 21.54 26.94
N ILE A 75 -14.43 20.39 27.41
CA ILE A 75 -15.35 19.53 26.66
C ILE A 75 -16.60 19.29 27.48
N GLU A 76 -17.77 19.49 26.87
CA GLU A 76 -19.06 19.31 27.51
C GLU A 76 -19.96 18.41 26.64
N ASP A 77 -20.58 17.42 27.26
CA ASP A 77 -21.62 16.57 26.68
C ASP A 77 -22.96 16.77 27.39
N HIS A 78 -24.03 16.46 26.68
CA HIS A 78 -25.41 16.45 27.19
C HIS A 78 -25.90 15.01 27.37
N GLY A 79 -25.02 14.10 27.75
CA GLY A 79 -25.29 12.68 27.93
C GLY A 79 -25.96 12.32 29.25
N CYS A 80 -25.85 11.07 29.66
CA CYS A 80 -26.49 10.56 30.90
C CYS A 80 -25.96 11.20 32.18
N GLY A 81 -24.78 11.84 32.16
CA GLY A 81 -24.10 12.34 33.36
C GLY A 81 -23.74 11.26 34.36
N MET A 82 -23.32 11.68 35.58
CA MET A 82 -22.88 10.77 36.65
C MET A 82 -23.35 11.29 38.01
N THR A 83 -23.74 10.38 38.90
CA THR A 83 -23.91 10.63 40.35
C THR A 83 -22.53 10.67 41.05
N ALA A 84 -22.49 11.07 42.33
CA ALA A 84 -21.25 11.04 43.11
C ALA A 84 -20.61 9.63 43.16
N GLU A 85 -21.41 8.60 43.41
CA GLU A 85 -20.97 7.20 43.45
C GLU A 85 -20.44 6.75 42.09
N GLU A 86 -21.11 7.11 41.00
CA GLU A 86 -20.63 6.80 39.64
C GLU A 86 -19.33 7.53 39.30
N MET A 87 -19.12 8.76 39.79
CA MET A 87 -17.85 9.47 39.64
C MET A 87 -16.72 8.76 40.36
N GLU A 88 -16.95 8.35 41.61
CA GLU A 88 -15.95 7.58 42.39
C GLU A 88 -15.63 6.24 41.71
N ASN A 89 -16.63 5.54 41.18
CA ASN A 89 -16.44 4.27 40.53
C ASN A 89 -15.79 4.37 39.15
N ASN A 90 -16.20 5.37 38.31
CA ASN A 90 -15.77 5.47 36.92
C ASN A 90 -14.51 6.32 36.73
N LEU A 91 -14.27 7.33 37.59
CA LEU A 91 -13.13 8.21 37.52
C LEU A 91 -12.08 7.93 38.61
N GLY A 92 -12.51 7.38 39.75
CA GLY A 92 -11.63 7.04 40.87
C GLY A 92 -11.10 5.60 40.85
N THR A 93 -11.67 4.70 40.04
CA THR A 93 -11.23 3.31 39.91
C THR A 93 -10.58 3.06 38.56
N ILE A 94 -9.29 2.75 38.56
CA ILE A 94 -8.51 2.48 37.35
C ILE A 94 -9.01 1.18 36.69
N ALA A 95 -9.18 1.19 35.36
CA ALA A 95 -9.65 0.06 34.54
C ALA A 95 -11.09 -0.38 34.84
N HIS A 96 -11.92 0.52 35.36
CA HIS A 96 -13.36 0.31 35.50
C HIS A 96 -14.11 1.06 34.39
N SER A 97 -14.88 0.34 33.55
CA SER A 97 -15.64 0.94 32.45
C SER A 97 -17.16 0.77 32.67
N GLY A 98 -17.82 1.87 33.03
CA GLY A 98 -19.28 1.92 33.08
C GLY A 98 -19.94 1.78 31.69
N SER A 99 -19.21 2.06 30.63
CA SER A 99 -19.68 1.85 29.25
C SER A 99 -19.69 0.37 28.88
N LEU A 100 -18.67 -0.39 29.29
CA LEU A 100 -18.62 -1.83 29.09
C LEU A 100 -19.72 -2.56 29.90
N ALA A 101 -19.94 -2.14 31.15
CA ALA A 101 -21.04 -2.69 31.96
C ALA A 101 -22.40 -2.51 31.27
N PHE A 102 -22.67 -1.31 30.77
CA PHE A 102 -23.89 -0.99 30.02
C PHE A 102 -24.03 -1.83 28.73
N LYS A 103 -22.95 -2.05 27.99
CA LYS A 103 -22.93 -2.90 26.78
C LYS A 103 -23.31 -4.35 27.14
N ASN A 104 -22.71 -4.91 28.17
CA ASN A 104 -22.95 -6.30 28.59
C ASN A 104 -24.40 -6.51 29.07
N GLU A 105 -25.02 -5.51 29.70
CA GLU A 105 -26.42 -5.56 30.13
C GLU A 105 -27.41 -5.52 28.96
N ASN A 106 -26.98 -4.98 27.80
CA ASN A 106 -27.82 -4.74 26.63
C ASN A 106 -27.33 -5.48 25.37
N GLU A 107 -26.53 -6.56 25.50
CA GLU A 107 -25.88 -7.34 24.42
C GLU A 107 -26.79 -7.84 23.28
N LYS A 108 -28.10 -7.81 23.45
CA LYS A 108 -29.06 -8.34 22.47
C LYS A 108 -29.60 -7.32 21.49
N GLN A 109 -29.06 -6.09 21.45
CA GLN A 109 -29.58 -5.03 20.60
C GLN A 109 -28.48 -4.43 19.73
N ASP A 110 -28.69 -4.47 18.41
CA ASP A 110 -27.74 -4.12 17.35
C ASP A 110 -27.39 -2.61 17.24
N ASP A 111 -28.03 -1.72 18.03
CA ASP A 111 -27.90 -0.27 17.88
C ASP A 111 -26.95 0.42 18.88
N ILE A 112 -26.28 -0.33 19.76
CA ILE A 112 -25.41 0.23 20.80
C ILE A 112 -23.94 0.08 20.40
N ASP A 113 -23.35 1.13 19.86
CA ASP A 113 -21.93 1.21 19.49
C ASP A 113 -21.10 1.87 20.60
N ILE A 114 -20.86 1.17 21.69
CA ILE A 114 -20.00 1.65 22.78
C ILE A 114 -18.54 1.62 22.34
N ILE A 115 -17.86 2.76 22.46
CA ILE A 115 -16.47 2.97 22.08
C ILE A 115 -15.54 2.63 23.26
N GLY A 116 -15.81 3.16 24.47
CA GLY A 116 -14.95 3.07 25.65
C GLY A 116 -15.10 1.75 26.42
N GLN A 117 -14.22 0.77 26.19
CA GLN A 117 -14.32 -0.57 26.80
C GLN A 117 -13.31 -0.83 27.94
N PHE A 118 -12.21 -0.08 28.01
CA PHE A 118 -11.07 -0.40 28.88
C PHE A 118 -11.06 0.36 30.23
N GLY A 119 -11.84 1.43 30.36
CA GLY A 119 -11.89 2.24 31.58
C GLY A 119 -10.59 3.00 31.89
N VAL A 120 -9.78 3.29 30.87
CA VAL A 120 -8.50 3.99 31.01
C VAL A 120 -8.42 5.27 30.18
N GLY A 121 -9.28 5.44 29.18
CA GLY A 121 -9.24 6.56 28.23
C GLY A 121 -9.34 7.92 28.89
N PHE A 122 -10.08 8.05 29.99
CA PHE A 122 -10.21 9.30 30.74
C PHE A 122 -8.85 9.83 31.25
N TYR A 123 -7.96 8.94 31.68
CA TYR A 123 -6.65 9.34 32.23
C TYR A 123 -5.69 9.88 31.17
N ALA A 124 -5.99 9.74 29.88
CA ALA A 124 -5.26 10.41 28.81
C ALA A 124 -5.31 11.96 28.96
N ALA A 125 -6.33 12.50 29.63
CA ALA A 125 -6.40 13.93 29.98
C ALA A 125 -5.14 14.42 30.70
N PHE A 126 -4.55 13.62 31.59
CA PHE A 126 -3.34 13.99 32.34
C PHE A 126 -2.05 13.97 31.51
N MET A 127 -2.09 13.49 30.27
CA MET A 127 -0.95 13.63 29.35
C MET A 127 -0.72 15.10 29.00
N VAL A 128 -1.79 15.91 28.93
CA VAL A 128 -1.76 17.31 28.50
C VAL A 128 -2.16 18.29 29.61
N ALA A 129 -2.90 17.83 30.64
CA ALA A 129 -3.40 18.68 31.73
C ALA A 129 -2.56 18.48 33.00
N LYS A 130 -2.35 19.58 33.73
CA LYS A 130 -1.79 19.58 35.09
C LYS A 130 -2.88 19.51 36.16
N HIS A 131 -4.14 19.85 35.79
CA HIS A 131 -5.33 19.78 36.64
C HIS A 131 -6.54 19.42 35.79
N VAL A 132 -7.37 18.50 36.28
CA VAL A 132 -8.60 18.05 35.63
C VAL A 132 -9.76 18.24 36.59
N GLU A 133 -10.79 18.97 36.16
CA GLU A 133 -12.05 19.15 36.86
C GLU A 133 -13.19 18.53 36.03
N VAL A 134 -14.03 17.72 36.66
CA VAL A 134 -15.21 17.10 36.02
C VAL A 134 -16.46 17.53 36.80
N VAL A 135 -17.37 18.23 36.15
CA VAL A 135 -18.67 18.64 36.71
C VAL A 135 -19.74 17.82 36.01
N SER A 136 -20.53 17.05 36.74
CA SER A 136 -21.55 16.19 36.16
C SER A 136 -22.85 16.19 36.96
N ARG A 137 -23.97 16.09 36.22
CA ARG A 137 -25.32 15.91 36.75
C ARG A 137 -25.96 14.72 36.05
N ALA A 138 -26.36 13.71 36.81
CA ALA A 138 -27.02 12.53 36.26
C ALA A 138 -28.41 12.86 35.71
N ALA A 139 -28.78 12.24 34.61
CA ALA A 139 -30.12 12.41 34.02
C ALA A 139 -31.20 11.96 35.02
N GLY A 140 -32.17 12.84 35.27
CA GLY A 140 -33.23 12.62 36.25
C GLY A 140 -32.87 12.96 37.70
N SER A 141 -31.65 13.48 37.96
CA SER A 141 -31.22 13.97 39.28
C SER A 141 -31.25 15.50 39.32
N ASP A 142 -31.57 16.08 40.50
CA ASP A 142 -31.41 17.51 40.76
C ASP A 142 -30.03 17.85 41.37
N GLU A 143 -29.26 16.83 41.74
CA GLU A 143 -27.94 16.99 42.36
C GLU A 143 -26.86 16.91 41.32
N ALA A 144 -25.84 17.78 41.42
CA ALA A 144 -24.65 17.81 40.61
C ALA A 144 -23.42 17.72 41.50
N TYR A 145 -22.35 17.13 40.96
CA TYR A 145 -21.10 16.91 41.67
C TYR A 145 -19.91 17.32 40.83
N ARG A 146 -18.85 17.75 41.53
CA ARG A 146 -17.56 18.13 40.98
C ARG A 146 -16.51 17.16 41.51
N TRP A 147 -15.82 16.50 40.57
CA TRP A 147 -14.62 15.70 40.79
C TRP A 147 -13.43 16.52 40.32
N GLU A 148 -12.34 16.55 41.07
CA GLU A 148 -11.11 17.24 40.67
C GLU A 148 -9.87 16.50 41.12
N SER A 149 -8.79 16.56 40.29
CA SER A 149 -7.50 15.89 40.56
C SER A 149 -6.35 16.59 39.84
N ASP A 150 -5.17 16.57 40.47
CA ASP A 150 -3.89 16.94 39.87
C ASP A 150 -3.11 15.71 39.31
N GLY A 151 -3.75 14.56 39.22
CA GLY A 151 -3.16 13.31 38.74
C GLY A 151 -2.96 12.26 39.82
N ALA A 152 -1.73 11.74 39.95
CA ALA A 152 -1.44 10.57 40.79
C ALA A 152 -1.61 10.76 42.30
N ASP A 153 -1.85 11.98 42.79
CA ASP A 153 -1.93 12.29 44.23
C ASP A 153 -3.33 12.10 44.83
N GLY A 154 -4.31 11.71 44.01
CA GLY A 154 -5.68 11.46 44.45
C GLY A 154 -6.69 12.42 43.82
N TYR A 155 -7.93 12.38 44.30
CA TYR A 155 -9.02 13.20 43.83
C TYR A 155 -9.95 13.62 44.97
N THR A 156 -10.77 14.62 44.71
CA THR A 156 -11.86 15.05 45.60
C THR A 156 -13.20 15.03 44.88
N VAL A 157 -14.29 14.76 45.60
CA VAL A 157 -15.66 14.85 45.08
C VAL A 157 -16.44 15.75 46.01
N ALA A 158 -17.12 16.77 45.46
CA ALA A 158 -17.91 17.74 46.22
C ALA A 158 -19.20 18.09 45.49
N PRO A 159 -20.31 18.41 46.19
CA PRO A 159 -21.51 18.96 45.57
C PRO A 159 -21.22 20.26 44.85
N CYS A 160 -21.90 20.47 43.71
CA CYS A 160 -21.81 21.72 42.95
C CYS A 160 -23.15 22.03 42.26
N GLU A 161 -23.20 23.08 41.46
CA GLU A 161 -24.35 23.42 40.64
C GLU A 161 -24.05 23.12 39.14
N LYS A 162 -25.00 22.45 38.48
CA LYS A 162 -25.04 22.28 37.02
C LYS A 162 -26.52 22.28 36.60
N ALA A 163 -26.88 23.19 35.67
CA ALA A 163 -28.26 23.42 35.26
C ALA A 163 -28.85 22.21 34.50
N GLU A 164 -28.09 21.59 33.63
CA GLU A 164 -28.52 20.52 32.74
C GLU A 164 -27.77 19.19 33.04
N ASN A 165 -28.38 18.06 32.66
CA ASN A 165 -27.70 16.78 32.74
C ASN A 165 -26.51 16.72 31.75
N GLY A 166 -25.60 15.76 31.97
CA GLY A 166 -24.40 15.58 31.18
C GLY A 166 -23.14 15.91 31.97
N THR A 167 -22.00 15.88 31.28
CA THR A 167 -20.69 16.04 31.91
C THR A 167 -19.88 17.13 31.23
N LYS A 168 -19.26 18.00 32.05
CA LYS A 168 -18.32 19.03 31.64
C LYS A 168 -16.93 18.72 32.22
N ILE A 169 -15.94 18.58 31.38
CA ILE A 169 -14.55 18.34 31.76
C ILE A 169 -13.74 19.60 31.43
N VAL A 170 -13.03 20.12 32.41
CA VAL A 170 -12.14 21.28 32.27
C VAL A 170 -10.69 20.81 32.49
N LEU A 171 -9.88 20.95 31.48
CA LEU A 171 -8.44 20.64 31.51
C LEU A 171 -7.64 21.94 31.67
N THR A 172 -6.89 22.09 32.75
CA THR A 172 -5.87 23.14 32.84
C THR A 172 -4.60 22.62 32.20
N ILE A 173 -4.28 23.13 31.01
CA ILE A 173 -3.19 22.65 30.16
C ILE A 173 -1.83 22.92 30.81
N LYS A 174 -0.93 21.95 30.71
CA LYS A 174 0.47 22.02 31.19
C LYS A 174 1.20 23.21 30.56
N ASP A 175 2.20 23.71 31.28
CA ASP A 175 3.08 24.74 30.75
C ASP A 175 4.04 24.11 29.72
N ASN A 176 4.45 24.90 28.73
CA ASN A 176 5.41 24.45 27.71
C ASN A 176 6.76 24.11 28.36
N THR A 177 7.46 23.17 27.79
CA THR A 177 8.84 22.81 28.15
C THR A 177 9.78 23.06 26.98
N GLU A 178 11.08 22.86 27.16
CA GLU A 178 12.06 22.99 26.07
C GLU A 178 11.78 22.03 24.90
N ASN A 179 11.17 20.89 25.18
CA ASN A 179 10.95 19.81 24.20
C ASN A 179 9.47 19.64 23.80
N GLU A 180 8.53 20.33 24.47
CA GLU A 180 7.10 20.09 24.32
C GLU A 180 6.30 21.39 24.31
N ASN A 181 5.47 21.56 23.29
CA ASN A 181 4.58 22.71 23.12
C ASN A 181 3.14 22.30 23.40
N TYR A 182 2.67 22.50 24.63
CA TYR A 182 1.29 22.20 25.00
C TYR A 182 0.30 23.28 24.56
N ASP A 183 0.76 24.49 24.18
CA ASP A 183 -0.09 25.57 23.67
C ASP A 183 -0.78 25.17 22.35
N GLU A 184 -0.23 24.20 21.62
CA GLU A 184 -0.86 23.67 20.41
C GLU A 184 -2.30 23.16 20.67
N PHE A 185 -2.60 22.65 21.86
CA PHE A 185 -3.92 22.16 22.25
C PHE A 185 -4.90 23.27 22.65
N LEU A 186 -4.47 24.52 22.60
CA LEU A 186 -5.30 25.72 22.75
C LEU A 186 -5.51 26.45 21.41
N GLU A 187 -5.01 25.88 20.30
CA GLU A 187 -5.16 26.45 18.97
C GLU A 187 -6.38 25.87 18.24
N PRO A 188 -7.37 26.69 17.84
CA PRO A 188 -8.62 26.22 17.24
C PRO A 188 -8.43 25.31 16.02
N TYR A 189 -7.53 25.69 15.11
CA TYR A 189 -7.26 24.90 13.90
C TYR A 189 -6.56 23.57 14.20
N ARG A 190 -5.75 23.51 15.25
CA ARG A 190 -5.13 22.25 15.70
C ARG A 190 -6.20 21.30 16.23
N ILE A 191 -7.11 21.79 17.07
CA ILE A 191 -8.23 21.00 17.59
C ILE A 191 -9.15 20.53 16.46
N GLN A 192 -9.49 21.42 15.53
CA GLN A 192 -10.27 21.04 14.34
C GLN A 192 -9.58 19.91 13.55
N GLY A 193 -8.27 20.02 13.33
CA GLY A 193 -7.49 18.97 12.65
C GLY A 193 -7.51 17.64 13.40
N LEU A 194 -7.42 17.65 14.73
CA LEU A 194 -7.47 16.44 15.57
C LEU A 194 -8.87 15.80 15.55
N VAL A 195 -9.93 16.59 15.62
CA VAL A 195 -11.32 16.10 15.48
C VAL A 195 -11.50 15.44 14.12
N LYS A 196 -11.06 16.09 13.03
CA LYS A 196 -11.13 15.55 11.68
C LYS A 196 -10.32 14.25 11.52
N LYS A 197 -9.17 14.15 12.17
CA LYS A 197 -8.31 12.98 12.10
C LYS A 197 -8.91 11.78 12.82
N TYR A 198 -9.30 11.95 14.09
CA TYR A 198 -9.61 10.83 14.98
C TYR A 198 -11.11 10.59 15.21
N SER A 199 -11.95 11.63 15.12
CA SER A 199 -13.33 11.64 15.58
C SER A 199 -14.32 12.16 14.54
N ASP A 200 -13.92 12.23 13.26
CA ASP A 200 -14.74 12.81 12.17
C ASP A 200 -16.10 12.11 12.02
N TYR A 201 -16.17 10.84 12.37
CA TYR A 201 -17.37 10.01 12.19
C TYR A 201 -18.07 9.63 13.50
N ILE A 202 -17.79 10.37 14.57
CA ILE A 202 -18.64 10.33 15.78
C ILE A 202 -20.04 10.81 15.42
N ARG A 203 -21.06 10.08 15.89
CA ARG A 203 -22.48 10.24 15.49
C ARG A 203 -23.15 11.54 15.95
N TYR A 204 -22.50 12.25 16.86
CA TYR A 204 -22.97 13.50 17.44
C TYR A 204 -22.21 14.69 16.89
N PRO A 205 -22.88 15.86 16.69
CA PRO A 205 -22.17 17.06 16.25
C PRO A 205 -21.11 17.46 17.29
N ILE A 206 -19.87 17.61 16.86
CA ILE A 206 -18.80 18.17 17.70
C ILE A 206 -18.68 19.63 17.31
N LYS A 207 -19.02 20.52 18.22
CA LYS A 207 -19.14 21.97 17.97
C LYS A 207 -18.03 22.73 18.67
N MET A 208 -17.55 23.77 18.01
CA MET A 208 -16.57 24.70 18.58
C MET A 208 -16.73 26.08 17.92
N ASP A 209 -16.47 27.13 18.70
CA ASP A 209 -16.41 28.48 18.17
C ASP A 209 -15.11 28.67 17.36
N MET A 210 -15.26 28.99 16.07
CA MET A 210 -14.16 29.23 15.14
C MET A 210 -14.10 30.69 14.74
N THR A 211 -12.92 31.29 14.83
CA THR A 211 -12.70 32.64 14.30
C THR A 211 -12.42 32.56 12.81
N ARG A 212 -13.20 33.27 12.03
CA ARG A 212 -13.09 33.38 10.58
C ARG A 212 -12.89 34.84 10.18
N SER A 213 -12.29 35.03 9.02
CA SER A 213 -12.15 36.36 8.42
C SER A 213 -13.01 36.45 7.16
N ARG A 214 -13.79 37.52 7.03
CA ARG A 214 -14.49 37.80 5.79
C ARG A 214 -14.18 39.22 5.31
N MET A 215 -14.23 39.38 4.01
CA MET A 215 -14.07 40.71 3.41
C MET A 215 -15.32 41.53 3.70
N LYS A 216 -15.13 42.75 4.23
CA LYS A 216 -16.24 43.70 4.42
C LYS A 216 -16.86 44.06 3.08
N GLU A 217 -18.17 44.25 3.05
CA GLU A 217 -18.84 44.73 1.84
C GLU A 217 -18.25 46.07 1.43
N LYS A 218 -17.95 46.20 0.11
CA LYS A 218 -17.46 47.46 -0.44
C LYS A 218 -18.53 48.54 -0.22
N PRO A 219 -18.23 49.66 0.49
CA PRO A 219 -19.17 50.76 0.64
C PRO A 219 -19.65 51.28 -0.72
N ALA A 220 -20.91 51.61 -0.86
CA ALA A 220 -21.51 52.05 -2.13
C ALA A 220 -20.85 53.32 -2.72
N ASP A 221 -20.17 54.09 -1.87
CA ASP A 221 -19.47 55.33 -2.18
C ASP A 221 -17.93 55.18 -2.32
N ALA A 222 -17.42 53.92 -2.24
CA ALA A 222 -16.00 53.68 -2.33
C ALA A 222 -15.47 53.85 -3.76
N GLY A 223 -14.46 54.71 -3.92
CA GLY A 223 -13.77 55.00 -5.18
C GLY A 223 -12.92 53.81 -5.68
N ASP A 224 -12.20 54.01 -6.81
CA ASP A 224 -11.39 53.02 -7.48
C ASP A 224 -10.17 52.57 -6.65
N ASP A 225 -9.75 53.36 -5.66
CA ASP A 225 -8.61 53.05 -4.75
C ASP A 225 -9.01 52.26 -3.50
N TYR A 226 -10.24 51.74 -3.43
CA TYR A 226 -10.70 50.97 -2.27
C TYR A 226 -9.85 49.74 -2.05
N LYS A 227 -9.22 49.65 -0.87
CA LYS A 227 -8.55 48.44 -0.40
C LYS A 227 -9.53 47.60 0.40
N PRO A 228 -9.67 46.28 0.07
CA PRO A 228 -10.55 45.41 0.84
C PRO A 228 -10.14 45.38 2.31
N GLU A 229 -11.09 45.69 3.19
CA GLU A 229 -10.94 45.51 4.63
C GLU A 229 -11.49 44.13 5.04
N TRP A 230 -10.78 43.48 5.94
CA TRP A 230 -11.18 42.19 6.51
C TRP A 230 -11.73 42.42 7.92
N GLU A 231 -12.80 41.72 8.28
CA GLU A 231 -13.29 41.66 9.63
C GLU A 231 -13.24 40.21 10.13
N GLU A 232 -12.88 40.06 11.40
CA GLU A 232 -12.94 38.77 12.07
C GLU A 232 -14.32 38.60 12.69
N TYR A 233 -14.89 37.42 12.57
CA TYR A 233 -16.13 37.04 13.23
C TYR A 233 -16.00 35.63 13.80
N THR A 234 -16.76 35.34 14.85
CA THR A 234 -16.82 34.03 15.48
C THR A 234 -18.10 33.34 15.07
N GLU A 235 -17.95 32.08 14.64
CA GLU A 235 -19.08 31.23 14.26
C GLU A 235 -18.95 29.88 14.98
N ASN A 236 -20.07 29.36 15.51
CA ASN A 236 -20.13 28.05 16.13
C ASN A 236 -20.26 27.00 15.04
N GLU A 237 -19.17 26.27 14.75
CA GLU A 237 -19.09 25.33 13.66
C GLU A 237 -19.19 23.88 14.15
N THR A 238 -19.82 23.03 13.34
CA THR A 238 -19.72 21.57 13.50
C THR A 238 -18.44 21.08 12.83
N LEU A 239 -17.53 20.53 13.61
CA LEU A 239 -16.19 20.15 13.16
C LEU A 239 -16.11 18.80 12.46
N ASN A 240 -17.06 17.89 12.74
CA ASN A 240 -17.04 16.51 12.25
C ASN A 240 -18.11 16.26 11.18
N SER A 241 -17.95 15.19 10.42
CA SER A 241 -18.85 14.79 9.33
C SER A 241 -19.96 13.83 9.76
N MET A 242 -19.88 13.25 10.95
CA MET A 242 -20.83 12.34 11.61
C MET A 242 -21.12 11.04 10.84
N VAL A 243 -21.51 11.11 9.57
CA VAL A 243 -21.89 9.93 8.78
C VAL A 243 -20.81 9.60 7.77
N PRO A 244 -20.09 8.49 7.96
CA PRO A 244 -19.06 8.07 7.02
C PRO A 244 -19.68 7.62 5.69
N ILE A 245 -19.05 8.00 4.59
CA ILE A 245 -19.51 7.66 3.24
C ILE A 245 -19.62 6.13 3.04
N TRP A 246 -18.74 5.34 3.66
CA TRP A 246 -18.76 3.87 3.53
C TRP A 246 -19.89 3.17 4.27
N LYS A 247 -20.62 3.86 5.16
CA LYS A 247 -21.84 3.36 5.80
C LYS A 247 -23.11 3.75 5.04
N LYS A 248 -23.00 4.64 4.03
CA LYS A 248 -24.14 4.99 3.16
C LYS A 248 -24.45 3.86 2.19
N SER A 249 -25.71 3.76 1.78
CA SER A 249 -26.10 2.80 0.74
C SER A 249 -25.43 3.13 -0.59
N LYS A 250 -24.90 2.10 -1.29
CA LYS A 250 -24.33 2.27 -2.64
C LYS A 250 -25.30 2.90 -3.64
N LYS A 251 -26.62 2.76 -3.40
CA LYS A 251 -27.66 3.31 -4.29
C LYS A 251 -27.80 4.83 -4.14
N GLU A 252 -27.34 5.38 -3.03
CA GLU A 252 -27.39 6.81 -2.71
C GLU A 252 -26.15 7.56 -3.18
N LEU A 253 -25.09 6.84 -3.53
CA LEU A 253 -23.78 7.38 -3.89
C LEU A 253 -23.57 7.30 -5.42
N LYS A 254 -22.97 8.35 -5.95
CA LYS A 254 -22.52 8.46 -7.35
C LYS A 254 -21.01 8.43 -7.41
N ASP A 255 -20.47 8.19 -8.60
CA ASP A 255 -19.00 8.18 -8.82
C ASP A 255 -18.34 9.51 -8.40
N GLU A 256 -19.04 10.65 -8.57
CA GLU A 256 -18.56 11.96 -8.14
C GLU A 256 -18.38 12.05 -6.61
N ASP A 257 -19.24 11.39 -5.82
CA ASP A 257 -19.15 11.38 -4.36
C ASP A 257 -17.91 10.62 -3.90
N TYR A 258 -17.63 9.44 -4.53
CA TYR A 258 -16.43 8.66 -4.27
C TYR A 258 -15.16 9.40 -4.68
N ASN A 259 -15.15 10.02 -5.86
CA ASN A 259 -14.02 10.78 -6.37
C ASN A 259 -13.71 11.98 -5.49
N SER A 260 -14.72 12.75 -5.11
CA SER A 260 -14.57 13.92 -4.23
C SER A 260 -14.05 13.51 -2.85
N PHE A 261 -14.59 12.42 -2.31
CA PHE A 261 -14.10 11.88 -1.05
C PHE A 261 -12.62 11.47 -1.14
N TYR A 262 -12.24 10.75 -2.19
CA TYR A 262 -10.86 10.31 -2.39
C TYR A 262 -9.89 11.50 -2.48
N THR A 263 -10.18 12.47 -3.34
CA THR A 263 -9.28 13.62 -3.57
C THR A 263 -9.13 14.47 -2.31
N GLN A 264 -10.19 14.64 -1.53
CA GLN A 264 -10.14 15.38 -0.27
C GLN A 264 -9.45 14.60 0.86
N LYS A 265 -9.72 13.30 0.98
CA LYS A 265 -9.23 12.48 2.09
C LYS A 265 -7.75 12.13 1.95
N PHE A 266 -7.30 11.84 0.72
CA PHE A 266 -5.93 11.42 0.43
C PHE A 266 -5.07 12.53 -0.18
N TYR A 267 -5.62 13.75 -0.30
CA TYR A 267 -4.92 14.91 -0.86
C TYR A 267 -4.37 14.67 -2.27
N ASP A 268 -5.05 13.81 -3.03
CA ASP A 268 -4.74 13.55 -4.42
C ASP A 268 -5.54 14.49 -5.32
N TYR A 269 -4.90 15.10 -6.31
CA TYR A 269 -5.53 16.02 -7.26
C TYR A 269 -6.19 15.30 -8.44
N GLN A 270 -5.96 13.98 -8.60
CA GLN A 270 -6.58 13.16 -9.63
C GLN A 270 -7.60 12.18 -9.02
N PRO A 271 -8.70 11.90 -9.74
CA PRO A 271 -9.62 10.86 -9.30
C PRO A 271 -8.97 9.47 -9.40
N PRO A 272 -9.42 8.52 -8.58
CA PRO A 272 -8.95 7.14 -8.65
C PRO A 272 -9.44 6.46 -9.93
N LEU A 273 -8.74 5.42 -10.41
CA LEU A 273 -9.18 4.59 -11.54
C LEU A 273 -10.45 3.81 -11.22
N CYS A 274 -10.56 3.33 -9.99
CA CYS A 274 -11.78 2.70 -9.50
C CYS A 274 -11.87 2.77 -7.97
N HIS A 275 -13.08 2.51 -7.46
CA HIS A 275 -13.37 2.37 -6.04
C HIS A 275 -14.01 1.00 -5.75
N ILE A 276 -13.76 0.47 -4.56
CA ILE A 276 -14.35 -0.77 -4.05
C ILE A 276 -15.08 -0.44 -2.76
N HIS A 277 -16.40 -0.36 -2.83
CA HIS A 277 -17.24 -0.19 -1.65
C HIS A 277 -17.85 -1.56 -1.27
N SER A 278 -17.58 -2.05 -0.08
CA SER A 278 -17.93 -3.40 0.34
C SER A 278 -18.40 -3.45 1.79
N SER A 279 -19.54 -4.08 2.01
CA SER A 279 -20.00 -4.49 3.34
C SER A 279 -20.03 -6.02 3.38
N VAL A 280 -19.46 -6.59 4.42
CA VAL A 280 -19.33 -8.04 4.63
C VAL A 280 -19.88 -8.37 6.00
N GLU A 281 -20.83 -9.28 6.05
CA GLU A 281 -21.41 -9.85 7.27
C GLU A 281 -21.08 -11.35 7.29
N GLY A 282 -20.55 -11.86 8.41
CA GLY A 282 -20.16 -13.26 8.52
C GLY A 282 -19.37 -13.55 9.78
N ALA A 283 -18.36 -14.40 9.68
CA ALA A 283 -17.45 -14.70 10.79
C ALA A 283 -16.70 -13.46 11.29
N VAL A 284 -16.54 -12.46 10.43
CA VAL A 284 -16.06 -11.10 10.74
C VAL A 284 -16.94 -10.12 9.96
N THR A 285 -17.46 -9.12 10.65
CA THR A 285 -18.28 -8.06 10.07
C THR A 285 -17.43 -6.82 9.86
N TYR A 286 -17.39 -6.33 8.62
CA TYR A 286 -16.66 -5.08 8.30
C TYR A 286 -17.24 -4.38 7.08
N THR A 287 -17.01 -3.09 7.02
CA THR A 287 -17.21 -2.27 5.82
C THR A 287 -15.88 -1.76 5.33
N ALA A 288 -15.65 -1.79 4.01
CA ALA A 288 -14.44 -1.28 3.40
C ALA A 288 -14.75 -0.34 2.23
N MET A 289 -13.99 0.73 2.14
CA MET A 289 -13.95 1.65 1.02
C MET A 289 -12.51 1.75 0.54
N LEU A 290 -12.22 1.16 -0.63
CA LEU A 290 -10.88 1.12 -1.20
C LEU A 290 -10.85 1.87 -2.52
N PHE A 291 -9.68 2.41 -2.86
CA PHE A 291 -9.44 3.16 -4.08
C PHE A 291 -8.14 2.71 -4.73
N ILE A 292 -8.16 2.55 -6.04
CA ILE A 292 -6.97 2.29 -6.85
C ILE A 292 -6.57 3.61 -7.50
N PRO A 293 -5.42 4.21 -7.13
CA PRO A 293 -4.94 5.47 -7.68
C PRO A 293 -4.69 5.41 -9.18
N SER A 294 -4.74 6.56 -9.86
CA SER A 294 -4.42 6.66 -11.29
C SER A 294 -2.92 6.79 -11.56
N HIS A 295 -2.12 7.08 -10.57
CA HIS A 295 -0.68 7.24 -10.66
C HIS A 295 0.00 6.85 -9.34
N ALA A 296 1.28 6.53 -9.43
CA ALA A 296 2.09 6.25 -8.24
C ALA A 296 2.54 7.57 -7.60
N PRO A 297 2.46 7.71 -6.25
CA PRO A 297 3.11 8.81 -5.54
C PRO A 297 4.61 8.85 -5.82
N MET A 298 5.23 10.03 -5.72
CA MET A 298 6.67 10.20 -6.01
C MET A 298 7.57 9.34 -5.12
N ASP A 299 7.14 9.06 -3.90
CA ASP A 299 7.84 8.26 -2.90
C ASP A 299 7.48 6.76 -2.94
N TYR A 300 6.56 6.33 -3.82
CA TYR A 300 6.00 4.96 -3.82
C TYR A 300 7.07 3.86 -3.85
N TYR A 301 8.11 4.02 -4.64
CA TYR A 301 9.21 3.06 -4.75
C TYR A 301 10.42 3.40 -3.87
N THR A 302 10.24 4.25 -2.85
CA THR A 302 11.27 4.60 -1.87
C THR A 302 11.06 3.86 -0.56
N LYS A 303 12.06 3.95 0.35
CA LYS A 303 11.95 3.37 1.71
C LYS A 303 11.03 4.17 2.64
N ASP A 304 10.70 5.41 2.25
CA ASP A 304 9.88 6.31 3.06
C ASP A 304 8.38 6.09 2.83
N TYR A 305 8.02 5.31 1.80
CA TYR A 305 6.62 4.99 1.52
C TYR A 305 6.05 4.03 2.56
N GLU A 306 5.00 4.47 3.23
CA GLU A 306 4.26 3.68 4.21
C GLU A 306 2.94 3.17 3.62
N LYS A 307 2.86 1.85 3.40
CA LYS A 307 1.62 1.19 3.01
C LYS A 307 0.64 1.10 4.17
N GLY A 308 -0.62 0.97 3.87
CA GLY A 308 -1.65 0.61 4.86
C GLY A 308 -2.97 1.33 4.63
N LEU A 309 -4.04 0.68 5.09
CA LEU A 309 -5.39 1.24 5.10
C LEU A 309 -5.66 1.90 6.44
N GLN A 310 -6.51 2.94 6.41
CA GLN A 310 -7.06 3.49 7.64
C GLN A 310 -7.99 2.46 8.30
N LEU A 311 -7.75 2.18 9.57
CA LEU A 311 -8.57 1.26 10.34
C LEU A 311 -9.43 2.04 11.33
N TYR A 312 -10.73 1.88 11.18
CA TYR A 312 -11.75 2.46 12.05
C TYR A 312 -12.41 1.37 12.89
N SER A 313 -12.84 1.74 14.07
CA SER A 313 -13.76 0.97 14.91
C SER A 313 -14.83 1.91 15.48
N ASN A 314 -16.09 1.62 15.15
CA ASN A 314 -17.24 2.45 15.56
C ASN A 314 -17.07 3.95 15.24
N GLY A 315 -16.55 4.28 14.05
CA GLY A 315 -16.37 5.67 13.60
C GLY A 315 -15.16 6.38 14.18
N VAL A 316 -14.34 5.72 15.00
CA VAL A 316 -13.10 6.25 15.56
C VAL A 316 -11.89 5.69 14.82
N LEU A 317 -10.97 6.55 14.41
CA LEU A 317 -9.72 6.12 13.79
C LEU A 317 -8.82 5.43 14.83
N ILE A 318 -8.47 4.18 14.54
CA ILE A 318 -7.58 3.35 15.36
C ILE A 318 -6.15 3.44 14.84
N MET A 319 -5.97 3.22 13.54
CA MET A 319 -4.66 3.31 12.87
C MET A 319 -4.80 4.01 11.53
N ASP A 320 -3.92 4.95 11.26
CA ASP A 320 -3.91 5.68 9.98
C ASP A 320 -3.30 4.84 8.84
N LYS A 321 -2.34 3.98 9.17
CA LYS A 321 -1.64 3.08 8.26
C LYS A 321 -1.57 1.67 8.84
N CYS A 322 -2.65 0.89 8.72
CA CYS A 322 -2.66 -0.51 9.12
C CYS A 322 -2.06 -1.37 8.00
N ALA A 323 -0.77 -1.63 8.09
CA ALA A 323 -0.01 -2.39 7.08
C ALA A 323 -0.48 -3.86 6.97
N ASP A 324 -1.01 -4.44 8.05
CA ASP A 324 -1.47 -5.83 8.09
C ASP A 324 -2.73 -6.10 7.25
N LEU A 325 -3.44 -5.05 6.84
CA LEU A 325 -4.62 -5.15 5.98
C LEU A 325 -4.30 -5.32 4.49
N LEU A 326 -3.06 -5.00 4.07
CA LEU A 326 -2.65 -5.08 2.68
C LEU A 326 -1.33 -5.83 2.53
N PRO A 327 -1.26 -6.84 1.65
CA PRO A 327 0.01 -7.42 1.24
C PRO A 327 0.82 -6.40 0.43
N ASP A 328 2.14 -6.63 0.33
CA ASP A 328 3.05 -5.69 -0.35
C ASP A 328 2.69 -5.47 -1.82
N HIS A 329 2.21 -6.49 -2.50
CA HIS A 329 1.83 -6.41 -3.91
C HIS A 329 0.59 -5.54 -4.17
N PHE A 330 -0.19 -5.20 -3.15
CA PHE A 330 -1.31 -4.25 -3.21
C PHE A 330 -1.08 -2.99 -2.36
N SER A 331 0.17 -2.68 -2.04
CA SER A 331 0.55 -1.51 -1.23
C SER A 331 0.08 -0.17 -1.79
N PHE A 332 -0.23 -0.09 -3.08
CA PHE A 332 -0.76 1.10 -3.75
C PHE A 332 -2.23 1.42 -3.42
N VAL A 333 -2.96 0.48 -2.82
CA VAL A 333 -4.38 0.67 -2.52
C VAL A 333 -4.54 1.65 -1.36
N HIS A 334 -5.32 2.70 -1.57
CA HIS A 334 -5.73 3.63 -0.53
C HIS A 334 -7.12 3.27 -0.03
N GLY A 335 -7.46 3.66 1.18
CA GLY A 335 -8.82 3.44 1.69
C GLY A 335 -8.89 3.21 3.18
N MET A 336 -10.05 2.70 3.59
CA MET A 336 -10.35 2.42 4.98
C MET A 336 -11.14 1.13 5.15
N VAL A 337 -11.00 0.58 6.35
CA VAL A 337 -11.80 -0.53 6.88
C VAL A 337 -12.41 -0.09 8.20
N ASP A 338 -13.69 -0.30 8.38
CA ASP A 338 -14.42 -0.05 9.63
C ASP A 338 -15.01 -1.38 10.14
N THR A 339 -14.64 -1.78 11.35
CA THR A 339 -15.10 -3.01 11.97
C THR A 339 -15.15 -2.89 13.49
N ALA A 340 -16.20 -3.48 14.09
CA ALA A 340 -16.33 -3.58 15.54
C ALA A 340 -15.68 -4.85 16.12
N ASP A 341 -15.32 -5.81 15.27
CA ASP A 341 -14.95 -7.19 15.68
C ASP A 341 -13.44 -7.36 15.97
N LEU A 342 -12.74 -6.26 16.33
CA LEU A 342 -11.29 -6.29 16.58
C LEU A 342 -10.98 -6.39 18.08
N SER A 343 -9.99 -7.23 18.40
CA SER A 343 -9.36 -7.25 19.71
C SER A 343 -8.32 -6.13 19.81
N LEU A 344 -8.76 -4.94 20.20
CA LEU A 344 -7.89 -3.79 20.39
C LEU A 344 -7.09 -3.94 21.68
N ASN A 345 -5.84 -3.43 21.68
CA ASN A 345 -5.10 -3.22 22.93
C ASN A 345 -5.66 -2.01 23.70
N ILE A 346 -5.17 -1.80 24.90
CA ILE A 346 -5.64 -0.71 25.78
C ILE A 346 -5.49 0.67 25.15
N SER A 347 -4.39 0.92 24.44
CA SER A 347 -4.14 2.20 23.77
C SER A 347 -4.89 2.36 22.44
N ARG A 348 -5.42 1.28 21.88
CA ARG A 348 -5.96 1.23 20.53
C ARG A 348 -4.99 1.65 19.43
N GLU A 349 -3.69 1.72 19.74
CA GLU A 349 -2.64 2.07 18.77
C GLU A 349 -1.97 0.84 18.17
N MET A 350 -2.14 -0.33 18.78
CA MET A 350 -1.59 -1.60 18.29
C MET A 350 -2.67 -2.70 18.31
N LEU A 351 -2.60 -3.56 17.32
CA LEU A 351 -3.44 -4.76 17.23
C LEU A 351 -2.66 -5.94 17.80
N GLN A 352 -3.28 -6.73 18.65
CA GLN A 352 -2.74 -8.04 19.01
C GLN A 352 -3.02 -8.97 17.83
N HIS A 353 -2.04 -9.76 17.36
CA HIS A 353 -2.13 -10.72 16.24
C HIS A 353 -3.56 -11.29 16.06
N ASP A 354 -4.42 -10.49 15.45
CA ASP A 354 -5.85 -10.77 15.41
C ASP A 354 -6.19 -11.66 14.21
N ARG A 355 -6.85 -12.78 14.45
CA ARG A 355 -7.34 -13.67 13.39
C ARG A 355 -8.36 -12.98 12.49
N HIS A 356 -9.15 -12.06 13.04
CA HIS A 356 -10.14 -11.30 12.28
C HIS A 356 -9.47 -10.37 11.28
N LEU A 357 -8.38 -9.70 11.69
CA LEU A 357 -7.61 -8.83 10.81
C LEU A 357 -7.04 -9.60 9.60
N LYS A 358 -6.50 -10.80 9.84
CA LYS A 358 -6.02 -11.68 8.76
C LYS A 358 -7.15 -12.12 7.83
N ALA A 359 -8.32 -12.44 8.37
CA ALA A 359 -9.48 -12.81 7.57
C ALA A 359 -9.98 -11.63 6.71
N ILE A 360 -9.98 -10.41 7.26
CA ILE A 360 -10.29 -9.18 6.53
C ILE A 360 -9.28 -8.99 5.40
N ALA A 361 -7.97 -9.03 5.69
CA ALA A 361 -6.90 -8.86 4.70
C ALA A 361 -7.05 -9.83 3.52
N GLN A 362 -7.27 -11.12 3.77
CA GLN A 362 -7.50 -12.13 2.73
C GLN A 362 -8.76 -11.86 1.91
N SER A 363 -9.81 -11.35 2.53
CA SER A 363 -11.05 -10.98 1.82
C SER A 363 -10.82 -9.76 0.93
N LEU A 364 -10.09 -8.74 1.42
CA LEU A 364 -9.73 -7.55 0.65
C LEU A 364 -8.83 -7.90 -0.53
N GLU A 365 -7.82 -8.74 -0.34
CA GLU A 365 -6.92 -9.22 -1.39
C GLU A 365 -7.70 -9.82 -2.57
N LYS A 366 -8.65 -10.71 -2.28
CA LYS A 366 -9.52 -11.31 -3.32
C LYS A 366 -10.39 -10.28 -4.03
N LYS A 367 -10.92 -9.29 -3.30
CA LYS A 367 -11.75 -8.24 -3.89
C LYS A 367 -10.92 -7.32 -4.78
N ILE A 368 -9.73 -6.91 -4.36
CA ILE A 368 -8.81 -6.08 -5.15
C ILE A 368 -8.46 -6.83 -6.44
N LYS A 369 -8.05 -8.11 -6.37
CA LYS A 369 -7.80 -8.94 -7.56
C LYS A 369 -9.01 -8.94 -8.51
N SER A 370 -10.20 -9.19 -7.97
CA SER A 370 -11.43 -9.26 -8.77
C SER A 370 -11.72 -7.95 -9.51
N GLU A 371 -11.58 -6.80 -8.86
CA GLU A 371 -11.81 -5.50 -9.50
C GLU A 371 -10.72 -5.14 -10.51
N LEU A 372 -9.46 -5.51 -10.25
CA LEU A 372 -8.38 -5.36 -11.24
C LEU A 372 -8.63 -6.21 -12.49
N LEU A 373 -9.07 -7.46 -12.35
CA LEU A 373 -9.42 -8.32 -13.48
C LEU A 373 -10.63 -7.78 -14.25
N LYS A 374 -11.61 -7.25 -13.54
CA LYS A 374 -12.76 -6.58 -14.18
C LYS A 374 -12.32 -5.34 -14.95
N MET A 375 -11.44 -4.53 -14.38
CA MET A 375 -10.87 -3.36 -15.07
C MET A 375 -10.07 -3.79 -16.30
N GLN A 376 -9.26 -4.85 -16.21
CA GLN A 376 -8.48 -5.40 -17.32
C GLN A 376 -9.39 -5.80 -18.49
N LYS A 377 -10.57 -6.38 -18.20
CA LYS A 377 -11.53 -6.84 -19.19
C LYS A 377 -12.41 -5.73 -19.74
N ASP A 378 -12.99 -4.89 -18.87
CA ASP A 378 -14.09 -3.98 -19.22
C ASP A 378 -13.62 -2.54 -19.48
N LYS A 379 -12.43 -2.15 -18.93
CA LYS A 379 -11.86 -0.81 -19.01
C LYS A 379 -10.36 -0.88 -19.28
N ARG A 380 -9.99 -1.43 -20.44
CA ARG A 380 -8.60 -1.74 -20.79
C ARG A 380 -7.65 -0.55 -20.67
N GLU A 381 -8.05 0.62 -21.15
CA GLU A 381 -7.24 1.84 -21.07
C GLU A 381 -6.92 2.24 -19.62
N ASP A 382 -7.88 2.09 -18.71
CA ASP A 382 -7.64 2.38 -17.28
C ASP A 382 -6.74 1.33 -16.65
N TYR A 383 -6.86 0.06 -17.07
CA TYR A 383 -5.97 -1.00 -16.61
C TYR A 383 -4.52 -0.79 -17.13
N GLU A 384 -4.34 -0.29 -18.33
CA GLU A 384 -3.02 0.04 -18.86
C GLU A 384 -2.37 1.23 -18.13
N LYS A 385 -3.16 2.24 -17.71
CA LYS A 385 -2.69 3.29 -16.80
C LYS A 385 -2.26 2.72 -15.45
N PHE A 386 -3.09 1.84 -14.88
CA PHE A 386 -2.78 1.11 -13.65
C PHE A 386 -1.47 0.31 -13.81
N TRP A 387 -1.34 -0.43 -14.91
CA TRP A 387 -0.17 -1.25 -15.20
C TRP A 387 1.11 -0.43 -15.34
N ALA A 388 1.03 0.72 -16.01
CA ALA A 388 2.16 1.64 -16.13
C ALA A 388 2.62 2.19 -14.77
N ALA A 389 1.69 2.42 -13.83
CA ALA A 389 2.00 2.95 -12.51
C ALA A 389 2.48 1.88 -11.52
N PHE A 390 1.85 0.69 -11.51
CA PHE A 390 2.00 -0.32 -10.45
C PHE A 390 2.33 -1.73 -10.96
N GLY A 391 2.49 -1.94 -12.25
CA GLY A 391 2.76 -3.25 -12.84
C GLY A 391 4.03 -3.91 -12.28
N ARG A 392 5.07 -3.12 -12.03
CA ARG A 392 6.31 -3.59 -11.38
C ARG A 392 6.04 -4.16 -9.99
N GLN A 393 5.14 -3.55 -9.22
CA GLN A 393 4.78 -4.04 -7.89
C GLN A 393 4.04 -5.39 -7.94
N ILE A 394 3.18 -5.58 -8.94
CA ILE A 394 2.50 -6.87 -9.17
C ILE A 394 3.51 -7.95 -9.57
N LYS A 395 4.44 -7.65 -10.49
CA LYS A 395 5.53 -8.56 -10.89
C LYS A 395 6.39 -8.94 -9.70
N TYR A 396 6.78 -7.95 -8.88
CA TYR A 396 7.54 -8.18 -7.66
C TYR A 396 6.79 -9.08 -6.67
N GLY A 397 5.48 -8.85 -6.47
CA GLY A 397 4.64 -9.69 -5.62
C GLY A 397 4.55 -11.15 -6.10
N ALA A 398 4.59 -11.40 -7.42
CA ALA A 398 4.61 -12.75 -7.97
C ALA A 398 5.97 -13.47 -7.78
N TYR A 399 7.05 -12.70 -7.59
CA TYR A 399 8.42 -13.22 -7.43
C TYR A 399 8.80 -13.47 -5.97
N VAL A 400 8.49 -12.54 -5.04
CA VAL A 400 8.91 -12.60 -3.64
C VAL A 400 8.34 -13.80 -2.90
N GLU A 401 8.91 -14.11 -1.74
CA GLU A 401 8.49 -15.24 -0.90
C GLU A 401 8.45 -16.58 -1.66
N TYR A 402 9.43 -16.78 -2.55
CA TYR A 402 9.50 -17.97 -3.42
C TYR A 402 8.23 -18.19 -4.26
N GLY A 403 7.57 -17.10 -4.67
CA GLY A 403 6.37 -17.16 -5.49
C GLY A 403 5.10 -17.60 -4.76
N ALA A 404 5.01 -17.33 -3.46
CA ALA A 404 3.84 -17.68 -2.65
C ALA A 404 2.52 -17.10 -3.20
N HIS A 405 2.58 -15.93 -3.84
CA HIS A 405 1.43 -15.23 -4.40
C HIS A 405 1.28 -15.35 -5.93
N LYS A 406 2.11 -16.15 -6.59
CA LYS A 406 2.14 -16.25 -8.06
C LYS A 406 0.81 -16.66 -8.67
N GLU A 407 0.10 -17.63 -8.11
CA GLU A 407 -1.21 -18.08 -8.60
C GLU A 407 -2.31 -17.03 -8.42
N LEU A 408 -2.18 -16.21 -7.39
CA LEU A 408 -3.08 -15.07 -7.19
C LEU A 408 -2.87 -14.00 -8.25
N LEU A 409 -1.60 -13.70 -8.59
CA LEU A 409 -1.22 -12.51 -9.35
C LEU A 409 -1.02 -12.77 -10.85
N GLN A 410 -0.79 -14.03 -11.29
CA GLN A 410 -0.45 -14.35 -12.67
C GLN A 410 -1.45 -13.81 -13.71
N ASP A 411 -2.75 -13.79 -13.39
CA ASP A 411 -3.80 -13.31 -14.31
C ASP A 411 -3.78 -11.77 -14.48
N LEU A 412 -3.12 -11.06 -13.54
CA LEU A 412 -2.97 -9.61 -13.58
C LEU A 412 -1.77 -9.15 -14.42
N LEU A 413 -0.85 -10.08 -14.75
CA LEU A 413 0.37 -9.74 -15.46
C LEU A 413 0.11 -9.40 -16.91
N MET A 414 0.83 -8.38 -17.41
CA MET A 414 0.79 -7.97 -18.80
C MET A 414 2.19 -7.81 -19.37
N TYR A 415 2.34 -8.19 -20.63
CA TYR A 415 3.59 -8.08 -21.37
C TYR A 415 3.33 -7.62 -22.79
N HIS A 416 4.32 -7.03 -23.45
CA HIS A 416 4.20 -6.65 -24.84
C HIS A 416 4.21 -7.88 -25.75
N SER A 417 3.27 -7.94 -26.67
CA SER A 417 3.19 -8.98 -27.69
C SER A 417 4.04 -8.61 -28.91
N SER A 418 4.81 -9.58 -29.42
CA SER A 418 5.56 -9.41 -30.67
C SER A 418 4.68 -9.32 -31.92
N THR A 419 3.45 -9.86 -31.86
CA THR A 419 2.50 -9.90 -33.01
C THR A 419 1.43 -8.86 -32.94
N GLU A 420 0.91 -8.55 -31.74
CA GLU A 420 -0.18 -7.58 -31.53
C GLU A 420 0.32 -6.14 -31.37
N ASP A 421 1.60 -5.96 -31.16
CA ASP A 421 2.28 -4.67 -30.91
C ASP A 421 1.65 -3.84 -29.78
N LYS A 422 1.14 -4.51 -28.76
CA LYS A 422 0.50 -3.94 -27.57
C LYS A 422 0.72 -4.81 -26.35
N LEU A 423 0.35 -4.29 -25.18
CA LEU A 423 0.28 -5.07 -23.95
C LEU A 423 -0.82 -6.14 -24.04
N VAL A 424 -0.52 -7.35 -23.62
CA VAL A 424 -1.45 -8.48 -23.57
C VAL A 424 -1.32 -9.21 -22.23
N SER A 425 -2.43 -9.78 -21.73
CA SER A 425 -2.39 -10.65 -20.56
C SER A 425 -1.92 -12.06 -20.94
N LEU A 426 -1.51 -12.85 -19.94
CA LEU A 426 -1.16 -14.25 -20.17
C LEU A 426 -2.35 -15.07 -20.69
N ALA A 427 -3.58 -14.73 -20.29
CA ALA A 427 -4.80 -15.35 -20.79
C ALA A 427 -5.03 -15.04 -22.27
N GLU A 428 -4.82 -13.79 -22.69
CA GLU A 428 -4.93 -13.37 -24.09
C GLU A 428 -3.89 -14.08 -24.96
N TYR A 429 -2.64 -14.16 -24.50
CA TYR A 429 -1.59 -14.94 -25.18
C TYR A 429 -1.99 -16.41 -25.31
N ALA A 430 -2.39 -17.05 -24.20
CA ALA A 430 -2.76 -18.46 -24.20
C ALA A 430 -3.94 -18.78 -25.15
N SER A 431 -4.89 -17.83 -25.30
CA SER A 431 -6.03 -17.99 -26.22
C SER A 431 -5.63 -17.98 -27.70
N ARG A 432 -4.47 -17.41 -28.04
CA ARG A 432 -3.96 -17.31 -29.43
C ARG A 432 -2.88 -18.36 -29.73
N MET A 433 -2.47 -19.15 -28.73
CA MET A 433 -1.49 -20.21 -28.95
C MET A 433 -1.96 -21.19 -30.00
N LYS A 434 -1.06 -21.64 -30.87
CA LYS A 434 -1.34 -22.68 -31.85
C LYS A 434 -1.51 -24.05 -31.17
N GLU A 435 -2.25 -24.96 -31.77
CA GLU A 435 -2.49 -26.29 -31.21
C GLU A 435 -1.22 -27.10 -30.97
N ASP A 436 -0.22 -26.95 -31.85
CA ASP A 436 1.08 -27.59 -31.77
C ASP A 436 2.10 -26.87 -30.87
N GLN A 437 1.78 -25.66 -30.41
CA GLN A 437 2.65 -24.85 -29.56
C GLN A 437 2.73 -25.43 -28.15
N LYS A 438 3.95 -25.82 -27.75
CA LYS A 438 4.21 -26.45 -26.46
C LYS A 438 4.45 -25.41 -25.34
N TYR A 439 5.07 -24.28 -25.67
CA TYR A 439 5.62 -23.33 -24.71
C TYR A 439 5.05 -21.92 -24.89
N ILE A 440 5.06 -21.16 -23.82
CA ILE A 440 4.86 -19.71 -23.84
C ILE A 440 6.24 -19.08 -24.05
N TYR A 441 6.50 -18.55 -25.25
CA TYR A 441 7.78 -17.95 -25.59
C TYR A 441 7.89 -16.54 -25.02
N TYR A 442 9.05 -16.21 -24.45
CA TYR A 442 9.37 -14.88 -23.97
C TYR A 442 10.81 -14.48 -24.28
N ALA A 443 11.03 -13.17 -24.38
CA ALA A 443 12.33 -12.56 -24.57
C ALA A 443 12.48 -11.37 -23.61
N CYS A 444 13.62 -11.28 -22.92
CA CYS A 444 13.96 -10.16 -22.07
C CYS A 444 15.04 -9.31 -22.72
N GLY A 445 15.02 -7.99 -22.47
CA GLY A 445 16.03 -7.08 -22.96
C GLY A 445 15.75 -5.64 -22.52
N GLU A 446 16.62 -4.72 -22.93
CA GLU A 446 16.61 -3.33 -22.46
C GLU A 446 15.36 -2.54 -22.90
N THR A 447 14.88 -2.77 -24.12
CA THR A 447 13.68 -2.13 -24.69
C THR A 447 12.95 -3.10 -25.60
N ILE A 448 11.65 -2.90 -25.76
CA ILE A 448 10.79 -3.71 -26.64
C ILE A 448 11.33 -3.73 -28.09
N ASP A 449 11.78 -2.58 -28.60
CA ASP A 449 12.33 -2.47 -29.97
C ASP A 449 13.62 -3.30 -30.14
N LYS A 450 14.52 -3.28 -29.15
CA LYS A 450 15.74 -4.10 -29.18
C LYS A 450 15.42 -5.59 -29.10
N ILE A 451 14.45 -5.99 -28.27
CA ILE A 451 14.00 -7.37 -28.17
C ILE A 451 13.48 -7.88 -29.51
N LYS A 452 12.69 -7.11 -30.23
CA LYS A 452 12.16 -7.45 -31.55
C LYS A 452 13.24 -7.67 -32.62
N LEU A 453 14.42 -7.08 -32.40
CA LEU A 453 15.57 -7.20 -33.31
C LEU A 453 16.51 -8.38 -32.98
N LEU A 454 16.23 -9.14 -31.92
CA LEU A 454 17.05 -10.29 -31.59
C LEU A 454 17.01 -11.36 -32.70
N PRO A 455 18.17 -11.95 -33.08
CA PRO A 455 18.26 -12.87 -34.22
C PRO A 455 17.28 -14.05 -34.17
N VAL A 456 17.02 -14.58 -33.00
CA VAL A 456 16.13 -15.73 -32.79
C VAL A 456 14.65 -15.38 -33.01
N MET A 457 14.27 -14.09 -32.89
CA MET A 457 12.89 -13.63 -33.13
C MET A 457 12.43 -13.90 -34.58
N GLU A 458 13.36 -13.84 -35.55
CA GLU A 458 13.07 -14.14 -36.96
C GLU A 458 12.52 -15.58 -37.14
N THR A 459 13.15 -16.54 -36.50
CA THR A 459 12.75 -17.96 -36.59
C THR A 459 11.37 -18.22 -35.99
N LEU A 460 11.07 -17.59 -34.83
CA LEU A 460 9.77 -17.73 -34.18
C LEU A 460 8.66 -17.01 -34.98
N SER A 461 8.96 -15.83 -35.51
CA SER A 461 8.05 -15.08 -36.37
C SER A 461 7.66 -15.84 -37.62
N ASP A 462 8.63 -16.49 -38.30
CA ASP A 462 8.37 -17.27 -39.50
C ASP A 462 7.51 -18.52 -39.24
N LYS A 463 7.70 -19.14 -38.07
CA LYS A 463 6.81 -20.22 -37.63
C LYS A 463 5.46 -19.69 -37.13
N GLY A 464 5.32 -18.35 -37.04
CA GLY A 464 4.10 -17.64 -36.61
C GLY A 464 3.80 -17.86 -35.13
N TYR A 465 4.82 -17.97 -34.30
CA TYR A 465 4.70 -18.01 -32.84
C TYR A 465 4.82 -16.59 -32.25
N GLU A 466 3.90 -16.26 -31.39
CA GLU A 466 3.92 -15.02 -30.59
C GLU A 466 4.98 -15.13 -29.51
N VAL A 467 5.71 -14.03 -29.25
CA VAL A 467 6.70 -13.93 -28.18
C VAL A 467 6.30 -12.77 -27.25
N LEU A 468 6.33 -13.00 -25.95
CA LEU A 468 6.17 -11.95 -24.94
C LEU A 468 7.48 -11.18 -24.78
N CYS A 469 7.49 -9.92 -25.14
CA CYS A 469 8.63 -9.02 -24.99
C CYS A 469 8.60 -8.35 -23.61
N MET A 470 9.69 -8.42 -22.88
CA MET A 470 9.81 -8.07 -21.47
C MET A 470 11.00 -7.13 -21.27
N ASP A 471 10.74 -5.89 -20.86
CA ASP A 471 11.74 -4.83 -20.72
C ASP A 471 11.95 -4.33 -19.28
N ASP A 472 11.29 -4.95 -18.30
CA ASP A 472 11.52 -4.64 -16.89
C ASP A 472 12.54 -5.63 -16.28
N SER A 473 13.48 -5.12 -15.51
CA SER A 473 14.54 -5.89 -14.85
C SER A 473 14.05 -7.03 -13.95
N ILE A 474 12.79 -6.99 -13.49
CA ILE A 474 12.18 -8.05 -12.68
C ILE A 474 11.54 -9.16 -13.51
N ASP A 475 11.32 -8.95 -14.82
CA ASP A 475 10.49 -9.81 -15.64
C ASP A 475 11.01 -11.25 -15.72
N GLU A 476 12.31 -11.43 -15.97
CA GLU A 476 12.87 -12.77 -16.08
C GLU A 476 12.80 -13.53 -14.76
N PHE A 477 13.01 -12.85 -13.64
CA PHE A 477 12.89 -13.45 -12.31
C PHE A 477 11.41 -13.84 -12.02
N CYS A 478 10.48 -12.97 -12.38
CA CYS A 478 9.05 -13.21 -12.23
C CYS A 478 8.62 -14.44 -13.04
N VAL A 479 8.96 -14.49 -14.33
CA VAL A 479 8.56 -15.59 -15.24
C VAL A 479 9.19 -16.92 -14.83
N LYS A 480 10.45 -16.94 -14.43
CA LYS A 480 11.11 -18.15 -13.89
C LYS A 480 10.44 -18.64 -12.61
N MET A 481 9.94 -17.73 -11.76
CA MET A 481 9.19 -18.10 -10.57
C MET A 481 7.79 -18.62 -10.90
N LEU A 482 7.10 -18.05 -11.90
CA LEU A 482 5.84 -18.58 -12.41
C LEU A 482 5.98 -19.98 -12.96
N ALA A 483 7.06 -20.23 -13.71
CA ALA A 483 7.41 -21.45 -14.39
C ALA A 483 6.42 -21.90 -15.47
N LYS A 484 5.12 -21.80 -15.23
CA LYS A 484 4.04 -22.19 -16.16
C LYS A 484 2.78 -21.33 -15.99
N TYR A 485 1.96 -21.28 -17.04
CA TYR A 485 0.61 -20.73 -17.01
C TYR A 485 -0.34 -21.65 -17.80
N ASN A 486 -1.49 -22.05 -17.21
CA ASN A 486 -2.44 -23.00 -17.81
C ASN A 486 -1.75 -24.26 -18.38
N ASP A 487 -0.89 -24.90 -17.59
CA ASP A 487 -0.10 -26.10 -17.93
C ASP A 487 0.90 -25.93 -19.08
N LYS A 488 1.07 -24.73 -19.63
CA LYS A 488 2.10 -24.39 -20.59
C LYS A 488 3.31 -23.78 -19.88
N GLU A 489 4.50 -24.34 -20.10
CA GLU A 489 5.74 -23.84 -19.52
C GLU A 489 6.21 -22.59 -20.27
N PHE A 490 6.83 -21.66 -19.51
CA PHE A 490 7.54 -20.54 -20.12
C PHE A 490 8.87 -20.99 -20.69
N LYS A 491 9.22 -20.47 -21.88
CA LYS A 491 10.43 -20.78 -22.60
C LYS A 491 11.11 -19.51 -23.08
N SER A 492 12.32 -19.26 -22.59
CA SER A 492 13.13 -18.14 -23.08
C SER A 492 13.59 -18.41 -24.51
N ILE A 493 13.54 -17.38 -25.35
CA ILE A 493 14.14 -17.48 -26.69
C ILE A 493 15.65 -17.62 -26.63
N ALA A 494 16.27 -17.32 -25.49
CA ALA A 494 17.70 -17.55 -25.23
C ALA A 494 18.05 -19.01 -24.83
N ASP A 495 17.06 -19.88 -24.62
CA ASP A 495 17.28 -21.27 -24.30
C ASP A 495 17.85 -22.04 -25.51
N ALA A 496 18.73 -23.02 -25.27
CA ALA A 496 19.38 -23.80 -26.33
C ALA A 496 18.40 -24.58 -27.20
N ASP A 497 17.39 -25.21 -26.59
CA ASP A 497 16.34 -25.96 -27.28
C ASP A 497 15.02 -25.24 -27.12
N LEU A 498 14.53 -24.69 -28.21
CA LEU A 498 13.22 -24.02 -28.27
C LEU A 498 12.05 -24.99 -28.49
N GLY A 499 12.35 -26.28 -28.68
CA GLY A 499 11.35 -27.30 -29.02
C GLY A 499 10.72 -27.10 -30.39
N LEU A 500 11.44 -26.41 -31.30
CA LEU A 500 10.98 -26.07 -32.65
C LEU A 500 11.53 -27.05 -33.71
N ASP A 501 12.66 -27.70 -33.45
CA ASP A 501 13.34 -28.56 -34.39
C ASP A 501 12.75 -29.97 -34.37
N SER A 502 12.62 -30.57 -35.54
CA SER A 502 12.34 -31.99 -35.70
C SER A 502 13.57 -32.81 -35.30
N GLU A 503 13.39 -34.10 -35.04
CA GLU A 503 14.50 -34.98 -34.73
C GLU A 503 15.50 -35.08 -35.92
N ASP A 504 15.00 -35.01 -37.17
CA ASP A 504 15.82 -35.00 -38.37
C ASP A 504 16.72 -33.73 -38.44
N GLU A 505 16.17 -32.56 -38.14
CA GLU A 505 16.93 -31.29 -38.10
C GLU A 505 18.01 -31.33 -37.00
N LYS A 506 17.70 -31.90 -35.83
CA LYS A 506 18.68 -32.06 -34.75
C LYS A 506 19.81 -32.98 -35.14
N GLU A 507 19.53 -34.11 -35.83
CA GLU A 507 20.52 -35.02 -36.32
C GLU A 507 21.39 -34.37 -37.40
N GLU A 508 20.83 -33.58 -38.30
CA GLU A 508 21.55 -32.83 -39.32
C GLU A 508 22.53 -31.82 -38.71
N ILE A 509 22.11 -31.02 -37.76
CA ILE A 509 22.99 -30.05 -37.05
C ILE A 509 24.11 -30.79 -36.30
N LYS A 510 23.80 -31.93 -35.67
CA LYS A 510 24.81 -32.74 -34.99
C LYS A 510 25.86 -33.26 -35.96
N LYS A 511 25.45 -33.77 -37.11
CA LYS A 511 26.37 -34.25 -38.15
C LYS A 511 27.22 -33.10 -38.70
N LEU A 512 26.61 -31.96 -39.01
CA LEU A 512 27.32 -30.76 -39.46
C LEU A 512 28.37 -30.29 -38.41
N SER A 513 28.03 -30.38 -37.12
CA SER A 513 28.93 -30.03 -36.04
C SER A 513 30.13 -31.01 -35.94
N GLU A 514 29.87 -32.31 -36.15
CA GLU A 514 30.94 -33.33 -36.20
C GLU A 514 31.84 -33.13 -37.42
N ASP A 515 31.29 -32.88 -38.60
CA ASP A 515 32.03 -32.64 -39.84
C ASP A 515 32.90 -31.37 -39.80
N ASN A 516 32.54 -30.37 -38.99
CA ASN A 516 33.23 -29.08 -38.85
C ASN A 516 33.88 -28.88 -37.46
N LYS A 517 34.15 -29.96 -36.76
CA LYS A 517 34.69 -29.94 -35.40
C LYS A 517 35.96 -29.11 -35.27
N ASP A 518 36.89 -29.25 -36.22
CA ASP A 518 38.17 -28.54 -36.21
C ASP A 518 38.00 -27.01 -36.24
N VAL A 519 37.01 -26.49 -36.98
CA VAL A 519 36.71 -25.08 -37.06
C VAL A 519 36.10 -24.58 -35.74
N LEU A 520 35.17 -25.35 -35.17
CA LEU A 520 34.51 -25.00 -33.91
C LEU A 520 35.52 -25.00 -32.74
N GLU A 521 36.42 -25.95 -32.69
CA GLU A 521 37.49 -26.01 -31.68
C GLU A 521 38.49 -24.86 -31.86
N ALA A 522 38.85 -24.48 -33.09
CA ALA A 522 39.73 -23.35 -33.37
C ALA A 522 39.12 -22.04 -32.92
N LEU A 523 37.82 -21.81 -33.20
CA LEU A 523 37.07 -20.64 -32.74
C LEU A 523 36.94 -20.62 -31.21
N GLY A 524 36.66 -21.77 -30.59
CA GLY A 524 36.58 -21.89 -29.13
C GLY A 524 37.91 -21.55 -28.45
N LYS A 525 39.04 -22.02 -29.04
CA LYS A 525 40.39 -21.70 -28.56
C LYS A 525 40.71 -20.21 -28.71
N ALA A 526 40.31 -19.60 -29.83
CA ALA A 526 40.49 -18.17 -30.03
C ALA A 526 39.71 -17.31 -29.02
N LEU A 527 38.59 -17.82 -28.52
CA LEU A 527 37.72 -17.18 -27.54
C LEU A 527 37.87 -17.75 -26.11
N GLU A 528 39.02 -18.40 -25.83
CA GLU A 528 39.30 -18.96 -24.50
C GLU A 528 39.15 -17.91 -23.40
N GLY A 529 38.41 -18.23 -22.33
CA GLY A 529 38.07 -17.31 -21.24
C GLY A 529 36.91 -16.35 -21.53
N LYS A 530 36.41 -16.23 -22.78
CA LYS A 530 35.27 -15.42 -23.17
C LYS A 530 34.00 -16.25 -23.33
N VAL A 531 34.12 -17.46 -23.90
CA VAL A 531 33.01 -18.39 -24.07
C VAL A 531 33.38 -19.78 -23.55
N LYS A 532 32.38 -20.54 -23.13
CA LYS A 532 32.56 -21.96 -22.75
C LYS A 532 32.79 -22.86 -23.96
N LYS A 533 32.08 -22.58 -25.04
CA LYS A 533 32.18 -23.31 -26.31
C LYS A 533 31.60 -22.49 -27.47
N VAL A 534 31.90 -22.97 -28.68
CA VAL A 534 31.28 -22.52 -29.94
C VAL A 534 30.54 -23.71 -30.54
N GLU A 535 29.30 -23.52 -30.99
CA GLU A 535 28.49 -24.59 -31.58
C GLU A 535 27.65 -24.10 -32.76
N LEU A 536 27.14 -25.03 -33.57
CA LEU A 536 26.18 -24.71 -34.64
C LEU A 536 24.75 -24.73 -34.11
N THR A 537 23.89 -23.92 -34.70
CA THR A 537 22.47 -23.81 -34.32
C THR A 537 21.58 -23.74 -35.53
N SER A 538 20.36 -24.28 -35.41
CA SER A 538 19.22 -24.13 -36.33
C SER A 538 18.39 -22.91 -36.03
N ARG A 539 18.63 -22.23 -34.90
CA ARG A 539 17.80 -21.11 -34.40
C ARG A 539 17.97 -19.81 -35.17
N LEU A 540 18.97 -19.74 -36.06
CA LEU A 540 19.27 -18.54 -36.83
C LEU A 540 18.95 -18.74 -38.31
N LYS A 541 18.42 -17.72 -38.97
CA LYS A 541 18.13 -17.68 -40.40
C LYS A 541 19.09 -16.78 -41.17
N SER A 542 18.91 -15.48 -41.06
CA SER A 542 19.70 -14.48 -41.80
C SER A 542 20.95 -14.04 -41.03
N HIS A 543 21.01 -14.24 -39.73
CA HIS A 543 22.09 -13.76 -38.89
C HIS A 543 23.24 -14.78 -38.79
N PRO A 544 24.52 -14.33 -38.71
CA PRO A 544 25.69 -15.21 -38.69
C PRO A 544 25.89 -15.92 -37.36
N CYS A 545 25.54 -15.25 -36.25
CA CYS A 545 25.75 -15.75 -34.89
C CYS A 545 24.80 -15.13 -33.89
N CYS A 546 24.65 -15.77 -32.74
CA CYS A 546 24.06 -15.21 -31.53
C CYS A 546 24.80 -15.72 -30.29
N LEU A 547 24.54 -15.08 -29.15
CA LEU A 547 25.06 -15.47 -27.87
C LEU A 547 23.95 -16.04 -27.02
N ARG A 548 24.21 -17.13 -26.30
CA ARG A 548 23.31 -17.62 -25.23
C ARG A 548 24.08 -17.90 -23.95
N ALA A 549 23.35 -17.99 -22.88
CA ALA A 549 23.89 -18.48 -21.62
C ALA A 549 23.65 -19.99 -21.46
N GLU A 550 24.58 -20.70 -20.79
CA GLU A 550 24.41 -22.06 -20.33
C GLU A 550 24.44 -22.08 -18.80
N GLY A 551 23.46 -22.75 -18.17
CA GLY A 551 23.36 -22.80 -16.71
C GLY A 551 22.24 -21.91 -16.14
N PRO A 552 22.24 -21.66 -14.81
CA PRO A 552 21.11 -21.01 -14.13
C PRO A 552 21.05 -19.48 -14.32
N VAL A 553 22.18 -18.86 -14.66
CA VAL A 553 22.29 -17.41 -14.85
C VAL A 553 22.20 -17.09 -16.33
N THR A 554 21.19 -16.30 -16.72
CA THR A 554 21.04 -15.83 -18.10
C THR A 554 21.85 -14.55 -18.34
N LEU A 555 21.97 -14.12 -19.61
CA LEU A 555 22.66 -12.87 -19.96
C LEU A 555 21.93 -11.66 -19.37
N GLU A 556 20.60 -11.69 -19.33
CA GLU A 556 19.82 -10.60 -18.73
C GLU A 556 19.95 -10.57 -17.21
N MET A 557 19.91 -11.73 -16.54
CA MET A 557 20.18 -11.82 -15.10
C MET A 557 21.59 -11.30 -14.76
N GLU A 558 22.60 -11.63 -15.56
CA GLU A 558 23.96 -11.11 -15.38
C GLU A 558 23.95 -9.57 -15.37
N LYS A 559 23.30 -8.93 -16.34
CA LYS A 559 23.18 -7.45 -16.41
C LYS A 559 22.53 -6.87 -15.15
N VAL A 560 21.37 -7.39 -14.78
CA VAL A 560 20.58 -6.88 -13.64
C VAL A 560 21.35 -7.07 -12.32
N LEU A 561 21.92 -8.26 -12.10
CA LEU A 561 22.65 -8.55 -10.87
C LEU A 561 23.92 -7.71 -10.75
N ASN A 562 24.64 -7.49 -11.86
CA ASN A 562 25.84 -6.66 -11.86
C ASN A 562 25.52 -5.16 -11.69
N GLN A 563 24.42 -4.65 -12.22
CA GLN A 563 23.95 -3.30 -11.92
C GLN A 563 23.64 -3.12 -10.44
N GLN A 564 22.94 -4.10 -9.83
CA GLN A 564 22.65 -4.08 -8.40
C GLN A 564 23.93 -4.19 -7.54
N ALA A 565 24.88 -5.06 -7.94
CA ALA A 565 26.16 -5.21 -7.26
C ALA A 565 26.99 -3.90 -7.31
N ALA A 566 26.98 -3.18 -8.42
CA ALA A 566 27.66 -1.90 -8.56
C ALA A 566 27.10 -0.81 -7.61
N VAL A 567 25.80 -0.82 -7.36
CA VAL A 567 25.14 0.15 -6.47
C VAL A 567 25.31 -0.24 -5.00
N ASN A 568 25.17 -1.53 -4.67
CA ASN A 568 25.10 -2.00 -3.27
C ASN A 568 26.41 -2.60 -2.75
N GLY A 569 27.47 -2.67 -3.58
CA GLY A 569 28.77 -3.25 -3.20
C GLY A 569 28.71 -4.78 -3.13
N GLY A 570 28.52 -5.47 -4.25
CA GLY A 570 28.46 -6.92 -4.35
C GLY A 570 29.56 -7.51 -5.27
N GLN A 571 29.63 -8.85 -5.34
CA GLN A 571 30.47 -9.55 -6.30
C GLN A 571 29.78 -9.61 -7.66
N SER A 572 30.56 -9.42 -8.75
CA SER A 572 30.05 -9.59 -10.10
C SER A 572 29.72 -11.04 -10.38
N VAL A 573 28.63 -11.25 -11.09
CA VAL A 573 28.16 -12.56 -11.55
C VAL A 573 28.38 -12.64 -13.06
N HIS A 574 28.83 -13.78 -13.54
CA HIS A 574 29.06 -14.03 -14.98
C HIS A 574 28.27 -15.26 -15.42
N ALA A 575 27.54 -15.13 -16.52
CA ALA A 575 26.90 -16.24 -17.18
C ALA A 575 27.93 -17.04 -18.01
N GLU A 576 27.81 -18.35 -18.03
CA GLU A 576 28.58 -19.17 -18.94
C GLU A 576 28.06 -19.00 -20.37
N ARG A 577 28.86 -18.35 -21.22
CA ARG A 577 28.44 -17.93 -22.56
C ARG A 577 28.76 -19.03 -23.59
N VAL A 578 27.87 -19.20 -24.55
CA VAL A 578 28.04 -20.08 -25.72
C VAL A 578 27.79 -19.22 -26.96
N LEU A 579 28.78 -19.23 -27.88
CA LEU A 579 28.61 -18.58 -29.18
C LEU A 579 28.00 -19.60 -30.16
N GLU A 580 26.83 -19.30 -30.68
CA GLU A 580 26.14 -20.11 -31.67
C GLU A 580 26.34 -19.53 -33.07
N LEU A 581 26.63 -20.38 -34.04
CA LEU A 581 26.86 -20.00 -35.41
C LEU A 581 25.83 -20.62 -36.34
N ASN A 582 25.45 -19.87 -37.35
CA ASN A 582 24.57 -20.29 -38.44
C ASN A 582 25.43 -21.00 -39.52
N ALA A 583 25.28 -22.30 -39.68
CA ALA A 583 26.00 -23.09 -40.66
C ALA A 583 25.71 -22.73 -42.13
N GLU A 584 24.52 -22.20 -42.40
CA GLU A 584 24.10 -21.78 -43.74
C GLU A 584 24.61 -20.39 -44.13
N HIS A 585 25.02 -19.58 -43.16
CA HIS A 585 25.47 -18.23 -43.42
C HIS A 585 26.81 -18.21 -44.17
N PRO A 586 27.01 -17.34 -45.17
CA PRO A 586 28.22 -17.28 -45.96
C PRO A 586 29.54 -17.12 -45.16
N ILE A 587 29.45 -16.46 -43.98
CA ILE A 587 30.63 -16.27 -43.12
C ILE A 587 31.12 -17.58 -42.52
N PHE A 588 30.24 -18.53 -42.23
CA PHE A 588 30.65 -19.84 -41.71
C PHE A 588 31.46 -20.65 -42.78
N LYS A 589 31.00 -20.63 -44.02
CA LYS A 589 31.74 -21.23 -45.14
C LYS A 589 33.12 -20.60 -45.34
N LYS A 590 33.21 -19.27 -45.14
CA LYS A 590 34.50 -18.56 -45.18
C LYS A 590 35.42 -18.97 -44.01
N LEU A 591 34.89 -19.16 -42.83
CA LEU A 591 35.64 -19.63 -41.67
C LEU A 591 36.21 -21.04 -41.90
N CYS A 592 35.43 -21.96 -42.48
CA CYS A 592 35.88 -23.29 -42.84
C CYS A 592 37.04 -23.23 -43.85
N ALA A 593 36.97 -22.36 -44.87
CA ALA A 593 38.04 -22.17 -45.83
C ALA A 593 39.31 -21.60 -45.18
N LEU A 594 39.20 -20.56 -44.36
CA LEU A 594 40.33 -19.97 -43.64
C LEU A 594 41.02 -20.95 -42.68
N GLN A 595 40.23 -21.79 -42.00
CA GLN A 595 40.77 -22.83 -41.12
C GLN A 595 41.54 -23.91 -41.92
N ALA A 596 41.00 -24.35 -43.06
CA ALA A 596 41.67 -25.29 -43.95
C ALA A 596 42.99 -24.73 -44.52
N GLU A 597 43.08 -23.43 -44.73
CA GLU A 597 44.30 -22.72 -45.16
C GLU A 597 45.28 -22.48 -43.99
N GLY A 598 44.90 -22.74 -42.74
CA GLY A 598 45.72 -22.45 -41.56
C GLY A 598 45.92 -20.95 -41.32
N SER A 599 44.93 -20.12 -41.66
CA SER A 599 45.02 -18.66 -41.61
C SER A 599 44.85 -18.12 -40.20
N ASP A 600 45.75 -17.24 -39.78
CA ASP A 600 45.66 -16.51 -38.50
C ASP A 600 44.43 -15.61 -38.39
N LYS A 601 43.72 -15.36 -39.51
CA LYS A 601 42.51 -14.53 -39.52
C LYS A 601 41.33 -15.19 -38.81
N VAL A 602 41.36 -16.50 -38.55
CA VAL A 602 40.29 -17.21 -37.83
C VAL A 602 40.04 -16.58 -36.45
N SER A 603 41.10 -16.20 -35.72
CA SER A 603 40.97 -15.53 -34.40
C SER A 603 40.33 -14.15 -34.50
N THR A 604 40.69 -13.37 -35.53
CA THR A 604 40.10 -12.05 -35.77
C THR A 604 38.60 -12.15 -36.06
N TYR A 605 38.20 -13.13 -36.90
CA TYR A 605 36.76 -13.37 -37.15
C TYR A 605 36.03 -13.84 -35.90
N ALA A 606 36.64 -14.69 -35.08
CA ALA A 606 36.06 -15.15 -33.83
C ALA A 606 35.75 -13.97 -32.89
N ASP A 607 36.74 -13.07 -32.70
CA ASP A 607 36.56 -11.87 -31.85
C ASP A 607 35.49 -10.92 -32.40
N ILE A 608 35.42 -10.73 -33.72
CA ILE A 608 34.42 -9.89 -34.35
C ILE A 608 33.01 -10.48 -34.13
N LEU A 609 32.82 -11.77 -34.41
CA LEU A 609 31.54 -12.43 -34.27
C LEU A 609 31.06 -12.44 -32.80
N TYR A 610 31.96 -12.70 -31.86
CA TYR A 610 31.66 -12.64 -30.45
C TYR A 610 31.25 -11.23 -30.00
N THR A 611 32.01 -10.19 -30.43
CA THR A 611 31.71 -8.81 -30.08
C THR A 611 30.39 -8.33 -30.70
N GLN A 612 30.10 -8.75 -31.95
CA GLN A 612 28.80 -8.49 -32.57
C GLN A 612 27.66 -9.12 -31.77
N ALA A 613 27.82 -10.35 -31.33
CA ALA A 613 26.81 -11.04 -30.51
C ALA A 613 26.62 -10.36 -29.15
N LEU A 614 27.68 -9.84 -28.50
CA LEU A 614 27.59 -9.02 -27.30
C LEU A 614 26.78 -7.74 -27.54
N LEU A 615 27.07 -7.02 -28.64
CA LEU A 615 26.36 -5.78 -28.99
C LEU A 615 24.86 -6.03 -29.25
N ILE A 616 24.52 -7.12 -29.92
CA ILE A 616 23.13 -7.51 -30.19
C ILE A 616 22.39 -7.79 -28.88
N GLU A 617 23.03 -8.48 -27.94
CA GLU A 617 22.48 -8.77 -26.62
C GLU A 617 22.50 -7.56 -25.66
N GLY A 618 23.05 -6.40 -26.09
CA GLY A 618 23.20 -5.22 -25.23
C GLY A 618 24.16 -5.42 -24.07
N MET A 619 25.13 -6.34 -24.23
CA MET A 619 26.20 -6.57 -23.27
C MET A 619 27.33 -5.53 -23.44
N PRO A 620 28.05 -5.17 -22.37
CA PRO A 620 29.20 -4.28 -22.50
C PRO A 620 30.31 -4.90 -23.35
N VAL A 621 30.95 -4.08 -24.16
CA VAL A 621 32.14 -4.44 -24.97
C VAL A 621 33.36 -3.84 -24.30
N ASP A 622 34.35 -4.67 -23.96
CA ASP A 622 35.53 -4.23 -23.22
C ASP A 622 36.39 -3.24 -24.02
N ASP A 623 36.60 -3.51 -25.33
CA ASP A 623 37.37 -2.65 -26.22
C ASP A 623 36.64 -2.39 -27.56
N PRO A 624 35.74 -1.38 -27.62
CA PRO A 624 35.04 -1.05 -28.86
C PRO A 624 35.95 -0.49 -29.95
N VAL A 625 37.14 0.05 -29.60
CA VAL A 625 38.10 0.60 -30.57
C VAL A 625 38.83 -0.55 -31.29
N ALA A 626 39.27 -1.57 -30.54
CA ALA A 626 39.87 -2.76 -31.14
C ALA A 626 38.88 -3.47 -32.08
N TYR A 627 37.62 -3.59 -31.68
CA TYR A 627 36.56 -4.13 -32.53
C TYR A 627 36.39 -3.35 -33.84
N ALA A 628 36.25 -1.99 -33.76
CA ALA A 628 36.11 -1.16 -34.95
C ALA A 628 37.28 -1.30 -35.90
N ASN A 629 38.51 -1.32 -35.36
CA ASN A 629 39.73 -1.50 -36.17
C ASN A 629 39.79 -2.90 -36.81
N ALA A 630 39.41 -3.96 -36.10
CA ALA A 630 39.36 -5.32 -36.63
C ALA A 630 38.37 -5.42 -37.82
N VAL A 631 37.20 -4.81 -37.70
CA VAL A 631 36.21 -4.74 -38.80
C VAL A 631 36.77 -4.00 -40.00
N CYS A 632 37.39 -2.81 -39.81
CA CYS A 632 37.97 -2.02 -40.90
C CYS A 632 39.10 -2.79 -41.60
N ASN A 633 39.93 -3.53 -40.86
CA ASN A 633 41.00 -4.33 -41.43
C ASN A 633 40.51 -5.53 -42.26
N LEU A 634 39.31 -6.02 -42.03
CA LEU A 634 38.69 -7.07 -42.86
C LEU A 634 38.05 -6.54 -44.14
N LEU A 635 37.68 -5.25 -44.15
CA LEU A 635 37.07 -4.57 -45.29
C LEU A 635 38.11 -3.99 -46.27
N SER A 636 39.35 -3.86 -45.81
CA SER A 636 40.49 -3.41 -46.62
C SER A 636 41.26 -4.57 -47.24
#